data_e1d42645c2d8d475395397ee74791609
#
_entry.id   e1d42645c2d8d475395397ee74791609
#
_cell.length_a   1.000
_cell.length_b   1.000
_cell.length_c   1.000
_cell.angle_alpha   90.00
_cell.angle_beta   90.00
_cell.angle_gamma   90.00
#
_symmetry.space_group_name_H-M   'P 1'
#
loop_
_entity.id
_entity.type
_entity.pdbx_description
1 polymer ?
#
loop_
_entity_poly.entity_id
_entity_poly.type
_entity_poly.pdbx_seq_one_letter_code
_entity_poly.pdbx_strand_id
1 'polypeptide(L)'
;VSFLKTIVFVVAFMAAACAAHAVEPVTLYYWGTDNDVLALDLIQEFEQRHNGSDGGTPIRVIMGQTASLDRTGDPQRLLCSITGGDPPDVVWFPRFAVIAWVQMGALESLQPYLDRDLAERPSDPLTLRKDLFYRACWDESEYDGQVYAITATADNRILYYNQDILDKYAGALKAAGCVAPGDPSRPGPPQTWEQLKKCVSILTQFDAQGRLSQVGFIPNYGNAWLYLYGWLNGGEFISPDGRTCTLDAPEIVDALVFMTELYDLMGGIEAVSAFETSLPSTGMDPFMSGKVAMKIDCEPFIGYIASSRRDLRFGVTLPPAPEGKPRMGWSGGWSWVIPKGAKHPVEAWEFIKFMASKRAFQIRADAQRQFARASGTVYVPYLCGRPDINLWAAEHYVYSDATIEQRFKDAQRVAVETLPIAKYRPRTPASQLLWNEHVRAMENGLYKRFDPNDLRRNARLALESGAKVVQAELDNIFNPPPYPVLSWRPVVVAYIVLLVFAGVLMYWHFGRSIRARGYFRREYHAGYLFAAPWFIGFAVFGGGPILFSLLMSFCQYDVFTPPKFVGLKNYADMAFHDPLFYKSLWNTLYMTLGIPLGMGLSLAIAMLLNHEIKGMAVYRTFFYLPAIMPAVAASILWIWIFNPHEGILNALLAQFGIAGPAWLQNQHWAKPGLIVMGLWGAGGGMIVWLAGLKGIPAHLYEAARMDGAGPLRCFWNITLPMLSPYILFNLIMGLIGTFQIFTQAYVMTQGGPVDSTLFYAYNL
;
A
#
# COMPACT_ATOMS: atom_id res chain seq x y z
N VAL A 1 -29.39 53.71 -44.70
CA VAL A 1 -28.28 53.33 -43.81
C VAL A 1 -28.82 53.02 -42.39
N SER A 2 -29.85 53.74 -41.89
CA SER A 2 -30.44 53.48 -40.56
C SER A 2 -31.21 52.15 -40.48
N PHE A 3 -31.99 51.82 -41.54
CA PHE A 3 -32.80 50.60 -41.60
C PHE A 3 -31.95 49.30 -41.64
N LEU A 4 -30.82 49.36 -42.35
CA LEU A 4 -29.90 48.24 -42.47
C LEU A 4 -29.17 47.94 -41.11
N LYS A 5 -28.85 48.99 -40.34
CA LYS A 5 -28.26 48.84 -39.00
C LYS A 5 -29.25 48.23 -37.99
N THR A 6 -30.56 48.57 -38.12
CA THR A 6 -31.60 47.99 -37.24
C THR A 6 -31.82 46.51 -37.56
N ILE A 7 -31.81 46.12 -38.87
CA ILE A 7 -31.94 44.71 -39.26
C ILE A 7 -30.70 43.88 -38.79
N VAL A 8 -29.48 44.43 -38.94
CA VAL A 8 -28.27 43.76 -38.46
C VAL A 8 -28.29 43.62 -36.93
N PHE A 9 -28.78 44.63 -36.20
CA PHE A 9 -28.90 44.55 -34.75
C PHE A 9 -29.97 43.55 -34.28
N VAL A 10 -31.12 43.48 -34.98
CA VAL A 10 -32.18 42.50 -34.70
C VAL A 10 -31.72 41.06 -35.04
N VAL A 11 -31.00 40.88 -36.18
CA VAL A 11 -30.46 39.57 -36.55
C VAL A 11 -29.32 39.14 -35.61
N ALA A 12 -28.45 40.10 -35.17
CA ALA A 12 -27.42 39.80 -34.17
C ALA A 12 -28.03 39.52 -32.78
N PHE A 13 -29.12 40.23 -32.41
CA PHE A 13 -29.86 39.98 -31.18
C PHE A 13 -30.64 38.67 -31.22
N MET A 14 -31.26 38.30 -32.36
CA MET A 14 -31.86 36.98 -32.52
C MET A 14 -30.81 35.84 -32.58
N ALA A 15 -29.66 36.07 -33.19
CA ALA A 15 -28.56 35.09 -33.17
C ALA A 15 -27.98 34.97 -31.74
N ALA A 16 -27.87 36.07 -31.00
CA ALA A 16 -27.46 36.03 -29.58
C ALA A 16 -28.55 35.40 -28.68
N ALA A 17 -29.84 35.62 -28.96
CA ALA A 17 -30.95 34.98 -28.26
C ALA A 17 -31.09 33.48 -28.58
N CYS A 18 -30.76 33.04 -29.79
CA CYS A 18 -30.65 31.62 -30.14
C CYS A 18 -29.40 30.95 -29.53
N ALA A 19 -28.30 31.69 -29.32
CA ALA A 19 -27.12 31.21 -28.61
C ALA A 19 -27.32 31.16 -27.09
N ALA A 20 -28.36 31.82 -26.57
CA ALA A 20 -28.60 31.94 -25.11
C ALA A 20 -29.39 30.77 -24.49
N HIS A 21 -29.58 29.66 -25.18
CA HIS A 21 -30.23 28.46 -24.68
C HIS A 21 -29.41 27.18 -24.88
N ALA A 22 -28.10 27.30 -25.00
CA ALA A 22 -27.25 26.12 -24.83
C ALA A 22 -27.27 25.78 -23.32
N VAL A 23 -27.98 24.71 -22.97
CA VAL A 23 -27.95 24.13 -21.62
C VAL A 23 -26.48 23.84 -21.29
N GLU A 24 -25.96 24.43 -20.22
CA GLU A 24 -24.58 24.15 -19.80
C GLU A 24 -24.45 22.66 -19.53
N PRO A 25 -23.41 21.99 -20.05
CA PRO A 25 -23.25 20.57 -19.85
C PRO A 25 -22.96 20.27 -18.36
N VAL A 26 -23.59 19.23 -17.86
CA VAL A 26 -23.22 18.66 -16.55
C VAL A 26 -21.81 18.12 -16.62
N THR A 27 -20.93 18.56 -15.74
CA THR A 27 -19.55 18.09 -15.69
C THR A 27 -19.40 16.99 -14.67
N LEU A 28 -19.15 15.76 -15.15
CA LEU A 28 -18.84 14.60 -14.31
C LEU A 28 -17.35 14.49 -14.07
N TYR A 29 -16.97 14.33 -12.82
CA TYR A 29 -15.59 14.02 -12.44
C TYR A 29 -15.43 12.51 -12.22
N TYR A 30 -14.68 11.87 -13.12
CA TYR A 30 -14.35 10.44 -13.03
C TYR A 30 -12.91 10.26 -12.57
N TRP A 31 -12.70 9.61 -11.42
CA TRP A 31 -11.39 9.16 -10.98
C TRP A 31 -11.15 7.73 -11.44
N GLY A 32 -10.41 7.58 -12.54
CA GLY A 32 -10.03 6.32 -13.18
C GLY A 32 -8.56 5.94 -12.98
N THR A 33 -8.05 5.00 -13.74
CA THR A 33 -6.64 4.57 -13.73
C THR A 33 -5.77 5.54 -14.53
N ASP A 34 -4.54 5.78 -14.07
CA ASP A 34 -3.64 6.86 -14.51
C ASP A 34 -3.19 6.81 -15.99
N ASN A 35 -3.36 5.69 -16.68
CA ASN A 35 -2.77 5.46 -18.01
C ASN A 35 -3.79 5.17 -19.10
N ASP A 36 -5.05 5.52 -18.91
CA ASP A 36 -6.06 5.15 -19.87
C ASP A 36 -6.22 6.23 -20.95
N VAL A 37 -5.20 6.40 -21.81
CA VAL A 37 -5.38 7.10 -23.10
C VAL A 37 -6.59 6.51 -23.86
N LEU A 38 -6.86 5.23 -23.62
CA LEU A 38 -8.01 4.50 -24.14
C LEU A 38 -9.33 4.88 -23.44
N ALA A 39 -9.30 5.46 -22.25
CA ALA A 39 -10.49 6.01 -21.61
C ALA A 39 -11.02 7.24 -22.35
N LEU A 40 -10.19 7.96 -23.10
CA LEU A 40 -10.62 9.10 -23.88
C LEU A 40 -11.61 8.70 -24.99
N ASP A 41 -11.35 7.60 -25.68
CA ASP A 41 -12.26 7.09 -26.70
C ASP A 41 -13.61 6.64 -26.10
N LEU A 42 -13.58 6.04 -24.90
CA LEU A 42 -14.77 5.65 -24.16
C LEU A 42 -15.60 6.86 -23.72
N ILE A 43 -14.93 7.87 -23.17
CA ILE A 43 -15.55 9.13 -22.76
C ILE A 43 -16.19 9.81 -23.95
N GLN A 44 -15.47 9.92 -25.06
CA GLN A 44 -15.97 10.54 -26.27
C GLN A 44 -17.21 9.82 -26.83
N GLU A 45 -17.21 8.50 -26.88
CA GLU A 45 -18.38 7.72 -27.31
C GLU A 45 -19.57 7.89 -26.35
N PHE A 46 -19.33 7.93 -25.04
CA PHE A 46 -20.38 8.19 -24.06
C PHE A 46 -20.99 9.57 -24.23
N GLU A 47 -20.16 10.61 -24.35
CA GLU A 47 -20.60 11.98 -24.56
C GLU A 47 -21.37 12.13 -25.87
N GLN A 48 -20.91 11.53 -26.96
CA GLN A 48 -21.61 11.57 -28.26
C GLN A 48 -22.98 10.89 -28.19
N ARG A 49 -23.10 9.75 -27.53
CA ARG A 49 -24.36 9.03 -27.38
C ARG A 49 -25.34 9.79 -26.51
N HIS A 50 -24.88 10.33 -25.40
CA HIS A 50 -25.73 11.01 -24.46
C HIS A 50 -26.17 12.39 -24.96
N ASN A 51 -25.25 13.13 -25.57
CA ASN A 51 -25.52 14.46 -26.11
C ASN A 51 -26.27 14.45 -27.47
N GLY A 52 -26.31 13.31 -28.14
CA GLY A 52 -27.05 13.10 -29.39
C GLY A 52 -28.47 12.56 -29.22
N SER A 53 -28.90 12.18 -27.99
CA SER A 53 -30.24 11.69 -27.70
C SER A 53 -31.19 12.85 -27.35
N ASP A 54 -32.42 12.80 -27.83
CA ASP A 54 -33.45 13.85 -27.78
C ASP A 54 -33.61 14.49 -26.37
N GLY A 55 -33.10 15.72 -26.23
CA GLY A 55 -33.52 16.65 -25.16
C GLY A 55 -32.92 16.43 -23.76
N GLY A 56 -31.94 15.55 -23.57
CA GLY A 56 -31.22 15.39 -22.32
C GLY A 56 -30.21 16.52 -22.03
N THR A 57 -29.92 16.77 -20.78
CA THR A 57 -28.83 17.69 -20.39
C THR A 57 -27.49 17.15 -20.89
N PRO A 58 -26.70 17.91 -21.68
CA PRO A 58 -25.43 17.43 -22.16
C PRO A 58 -24.49 17.07 -20.99
N ILE A 59 -23.75 15.96 -21.12
CA ILE A 59 -22.78 15.55 -20.11
C ILE A 59 -21.38 15.70 -20.71
N ARG A 60 -20.47 16.21 -19.90
CA ARG A 60 -19.03 16.24 -20.16
C ARG A 60 -18.30 15.49 -19.05
N VAL A 61 -17.46 14.53 -19.40
CA VAL A 61 -16.69 13.76 -18.43
C VAL A 61 -15.26 14.27 -18.37
N ILE A 62 -14.82 14.64 -17.16
CA ILE A 62 -13.43 15.01 -16.89
C ILE A 62 -12.79 13.88 -16.10
N MET A 63 -11.78 13.25 -16.70
CA MET A 63 -11.00 12.24 -16.02
C MET A 63 -9.96 12.89 -15.11
N GLY A 64 -10.06 12.63 -13.81
CA GLY A 64 -9.04 12.92 -12.82
C GLY A 64 -8.22 11.67 -12.53
N GLN A 65 -7.00 11.89 -12.04
CA GLN A 65 -6.20 10.78 -11.54
C GLN A 65 -6.85 10.24 -10.27
N THR A 66 -7.13 8.95 -10.21
CA THR A 66 -7.27 8.25 -8.94
C THR A 66 -5.98 8.52 -8.16
N ALA A 67 -6.14 9.02 -6.95
CA ALA A 67 -5.09 8.78 -5.98
C ALA A 67 -4.86 7.27 -6.00
N SER A 68 -3.64 6.87 -6.27
CA SER A 68 -3.23 5.49 -6.25
C SER A 68 -3.85 4.83 -5.02
N LEU A 69 -4.92 4.08 -5.24
CA LEU A 69 -5.38 3.08 -4.32
C LEU A 69 -4.34 1.99 -4.49
N ASP A 70 -3.13 2.25 -3.98
CA ASP A 70 -2.06 1.30 -3.99
C ASP A 70 -2.51 0.01 -3.30
N ARG A 71 -1.68 -1.00 -3.32
CA ARG A 71 -2.00 -2.31 -2.74
C ARG A 71 -2.41 -2.25 -1.26
N THR A 72 -2.16 -1.14 -0.58
CA THR A 72 -2.49 -0.90 0.83
C THR A 72 -3.91 -0.36 1.03
N GLY A 73 -4.56 0.12 -0.05
CA GLY A 73 -5.94 0.59 0.02
C GLY A 73 -6.13 1.86 0.84
N ASP A 74 -5.08 2.70 0.97
CA ASP A 74 -5.18 3.98 1.67
C ASP A 74 -5.74 5.08 0.74
N PRO A 75 -7.01 5.37 0.85
CA PRO A 75 -7.69 6.31 -0.01
C PRO A 75 -7.86 7.67 0.65
N GLN A 76 -6.89 8.15 1.42
CA GLN A 76 -6.96 9.41 2.17
C GLN A 76 -7.44 10.57 1.31
N ARG A 77 -6.99 10.66 0.05
CA ARG A 77 -7.44 11.70 -0.87
C ARG A 77 -8.94 11.64 -1.14
N LEU A 78 -9.49 10.44 -1.34
CA LEU A 78 -10.93 10.26 -1.56
C LEU A 78 -11.71 10.56 -0.27
N LEU A 79 -11.22 10.09 0.88
CA LEU A 79 -11.82 10.41 2.18
C LEU A 79 -11.83 11.92 2.42
N CYS A 80 -10.73 12.62 2.15
CA CYS A 80 -10.64 14.07 2.27
C CYS A 80 -11.61 14.79 1.32
N SER A 81 -11.80 14.30 0.09
CA SER A 81 -12.74 14.93 -0.86
C SER A 81 -14.19 14.75 -0.44
N ILE A 82 -14.56 13.56 0.06
CA ILE A 82 -15.91 13.30 0.59
C ILE A 82 -16.19 14.17 1.81
N THR A 83 -15.27 14.20 2.77
CA THR A 83 -15.44 15.00 3.99
C THR A 83 -15.36 16.51 3.75
N GLY A 84 -14.60 16.91 2.74
CA GLY A 84 -14.53 18.29 2.25
C GLY A 84 -15.79 18.75 1.48
N GLY A 85 -16.72 17.84 1.17
CA GLY A 85 -17.96 18.13 0.46
C GLY A 85 -17.77 18.33 -1.06
N ASP A 86 -16.65 17.88 -1.62
CA ASP A 86 -16.35 17.96 -3.06
C ASP A 86 -15.75 16.66 -3.60
N PRO A 87 -16.49 15.53 -3.48
CA PRO A 87 -16.04 14.26 -4.00
C PRO A 87 -16.17 14.21 -5.54
N PRO A 88 -15.42 13.32 -6.24
CA PRO A 88 -15.71 12.99 -7.62
C PRO A 88 -17.07 12.31 -7.76
N ASP A 89 -17.64 12.31 -8.97
CA ASP A 89 -18.94 11.69 -9.23
C ASP A 89 -18.83 10.18 -9.40
N VAL A 90 -17.74 9.67 -10.01
CA VAL A 90 -17.47 8.24 -10.19
C VAL A 90 -16.04 7.91 -9.82
N VAL A 91 -15.84 6.80 -9.13
CA VAL A 91 -14.50 6.32 -8.75
C VAL A 91 -14.31 4.87 -9.16
N TRP A 92 -13.14 4.59 -9.76
CA TRP A 92 -12.61 3.26 -9.94
C TRP A 92 -12.11 2.73 -8.59
N PHE A 93 -12.76 1.71 -8.03
CA PHE A 93 -12.66 1.34 -6.64
C PHE A 93 -12.39 -0.17 -6.44
N PRO A 94 -11.50 -0.59 -5.52
CA PRO A 94 -11.22 -2.00 -5.31
C PRO A 94 -12.44 -2.71 -4.68
N ARG A 95 -12.86 -3.84 -5.28
CA ARG A 95 -14.04 -4.58 -4.87
C ARG A 95 -14.04 -4.95 -3.38
N PHE A 96 -12.90 -5.38 -2.87
CA PHE A 96 -12.79 -5.84 -1.47
C PHE A 96 -13.02 -4.74 -0.43
N ALA A 97 -12.88 -3.47 -0.80
CA ALA A 97 -13.02 -2.35 0.13
C ALA A 97 -14.45 -1.79 0.19
N VAL A 98 -15.34 -2.20 -0.72
CA VAL A 98 -16.69 -1.63 -0.85
C VAL A 98 -17.45 -1.71 0.48
N ILE A 99 -17.51 -2.88 1.12
CA ILE A 99 -18.32 -3.08 2.34
C ILE A 99 -17.80 -2.22 3.51
N ALA A 100 -16.49 -2.13 3.69
CA ALA A 100 -15.91 -1.29 4.73
C ALA A 100 -16.27 0.19 4.54
N TRP A 101 -16.28 0.67 3.29
CA TRP A 101 -16.63 2.06 2.97
C TRP A 101 -18.13 2.34 3.05
N VAL A 102 -18.97 1.34 2.75
CA VAL A 102 -20.40 1.41 3.00
C VAL A 102 -20.69 1.56 4.48
N GLN A 103 -19.99 0.80 5.33
CA GLN A 103 -20.14 0.87 6.78
C GLN A 103 -19.74 2.25 7.35
N MET A 104 -18.73 2.89 6.77
CA MET A 104 -18.36 4.27 7.10
C MET A 104 -19.33 5.33 6.57
N GLY A 105 -20.33 4.93 5.74
CA GLY A 105 -21.26 5.88 5.11
C GLY A 105 -20.64 6.72 3.98
N ALA A 106 -19.54 6.24 3.38
CA ALA A 106 -18.76 6.97 2.38
C ALA A 106 -19.21 6.72 0.93
N LEU A 107 -20.09 5.74 0.69
CA LEU A 107 -20.59 5.40 -0.64
C LEU A 107 -22.11 5.61 -0.73
N GLU A 108 -22.57 5.97 -1.92
CA GLU A 108 -23.99 6.09 -2.27
C GLU A 108 -24.56 4.70 -2.66
N SER A 109 -25.80 4.38 -2.23
CA SER A 109 -26.49 3.18 -2.69
C SER A 109 -26.90 3.32 -4.15
N LEU A 110 -26.54 2.33 -4.96
CA LEU A 110 -26.93 2.21 -6.36
C LEU A 110 -28.31 1.51 -6.54
N GLN A 111 -28.85 0.92 -5.47
CA GLN A 111 -30.10 0.18 -5.52
C GLN A 111 -31.29 1.01 -6.05
N PRO A 112 -31.49 2.27 -5.64
CA PRO A 112 -32.62 3.07 -6.17
C PRO A 112 -32.54 3.30 -7.68
N TYR A 113 -31.33 3.41 -8.23
CA TYR A 113 -31.12 3.58 -9.68
C TYR A 113 -31.35 2.27 -10.43
N LEU A 114 -30.93 1.13 -9.87
CA LEU A 114 -31.21 -0.20 -10.40
C LEU A 114 -32.72 -0.48 -10.44
N ASP A 115 -33.42 -0.21 -9.35
CA ASP A 115 -34.88 -0.45 -9.24
C ASP A 115 -35.66 0.42 -10.23
N ARG A 116 -35.27 1.71 -10.36
CA ARG A 116 -35.86 2.63 -11.35
C ARG A 116 -35.68 2.11 -12.77
N ASP A 117 -34.45 1.73 -13.16
CA ASP A 117 -34.16 1.27 -14.52
C ASP A 117 -34.86 -0.06 -14.85
N LEU A 118 -34.98 -0.98 -13.88
CA LEU A 118 -35.74 -2.21 -14.02
C LEU A 118 -37.23 -1.97 -14.20
N ALA A 119 -37.78 -0.94 -13.54
CA ALA A 119 -39.19 -0.60 -13.65
C ALA A 119 -39.51 0.16 -14.95
N GLU A 120 -38.66 1.14 -15.31
CA GLU A 120 -38.95 2.05 -16.44
C GLU A 120 -38.41 1.56 -17.77
N ARG A 121 -37.24 0.85 -17.76
CA ARG A 121 -36.50 0.47 -18.96
C ARG A 121 -36.00 -0.99 -18.93
N PRO A 122 -36.90 -2.00 -18.64
CA PRO A 122 -36.46 -3.39 -18.43
C PRO A 122 -35.82 -4.04 -19.68
N SER A 123 -36.12 -3.54 -20.87
CA SER A 123 -35.57 -4.04 -22.15
C SER A 123 -34.39 -3.26 -22.71
N ASP A 124 -33.95 -2.20 -22.02
CA ASP A 124 -32.79 -1.44 -22.44
C ASP A 124 -31.51 -2.30 -22.27
N PRO A 125 -30.67 -2.45 -23.31
CA PRO A 125 -29.41 -3.18 -23.23
C PRO A 125 -28.43 -2.67 -22.16
N LEU A 126 -28.60 -1.44 -21.68
CA LEU A 126 -27.81 -0.85 -20.60
C LEU A 126 -28.39 -1.09 -19.22
N THR A 127 -29.63 -1.64 -19.09
CA THR A 127 -30.21 -1.96 -17.79
C THR A 127 -29.45 -3.12 -17.14
N LEU A 128 -28.84 -2.82 -15.99
CA LEU A 128 -28.05 -3.80 -15.25
C LEU A 128 -28.94 -4.65 -14.35
N ARG A 129 -28.61 -5.94 -14.24
CA ARG A 129 -29.33 -6.93 -13.42
C ARG A 129 -28.36 -7.91 -12.80
N LYS A 130 -28.70 -8.46 -11.65
CA LYS A 130 -27.89 -9.42 -10.89
C LYS A 130 -27.46 -10.63 -11.73
N ASP A 131 -28.37 -11.15 -12.57
CA ASP A 131 -28.14 -12.33 -13.42
C ASP A 131 -27.13 -12.11 -14.55
N LEU A 132 -26.79 -10.86 -14.84
CA LEU A 132 -25.73 -10.51 -15.82
C LEU A 132 -24.32 -10.66 -15.27
N PHE A 133 -24.15 -10.78 -13.96
CA PHE A 133 -22.83 -10.77 -13.32
C PHE A 133 -22.49 -12.13 -12.71
N TYR A 134 -21.18 -12.43 -12.62
CA TYR A 134 -20.75 -13.54 -11.78
C TYR A 134 -21.20 -13.34 -10.34
N ARG A 135 -21.64 -14.42 -9.69
CA ARG A 135 -22.10 -14.36 -8.30
C ARG A 135 -21.04 -13.73 -7.38
N ALA A 136 -19.79 -14.14 -7.50
CA ALA A 136 -18.68 -13.59 -6.73
C ALA A 136 -18.55 -12.07 -6.88
N CYS A 137 -18.79 -11.55 -8.08
CA CYS A 137 -18.69 -10.12 -8.38
C CYS A 137 -19.85 -9.33 -7.78
N TRP A 138 -21.07 -9.87 -7.88
CA TRP A 138 -22.25 -9.21 -7.33
C TRP A 138 -22.26 -9.21 -5.82
N ASP A 139 -21.95 -10.37 -5.22
CA ASP A 139 -21.98 -10.53 -3.76
C ASP A 139 -21.01 -9.60 -3.02
N GLU A 140 -19.83 -9.27 -3.60
CA GLU A 140 -18.89 -8.28 -3.02
C GLU A 140 -19.40 -6.83 -3.15
N SER A 141 -20.35 -6.57 -4.04
CA SER A 141 -20.94 -5.25 -4.30
C SER A 141 -22.22 -5.00 -3.49
N GLU A 142 -22.78 -6.02 -2.86
CA GLU A 142 -24.03 -5.99 -2.12
C GLU A 142 -23.78 -6.04 -0.60
N TYR A 143 -24.35 -5.09 0.14
CA TYR A 143 -24.37 -5.08 1.59
C TYR A 143 -25.75 -4.70 2.11
N ASP A 144 -26.25 -5.48 3.07
CA ASP A 144 -27.58 -5.30 3.69
C ASP A 144 -28.72 -5.17 2.65
N GLY A 145 -28.66 -6.01 1.60
CA GLY A 145 -29.67 -6.02 0.53
C GLY A 145 -29.63 -4.83 -0.42
N GLN A 146 -28.61 -3.99 -0.36
CA GLN A 146 -28.41 -2.83 -1.22
C GLN A 146 -27.12 -3.01 -2.03
N VAL A 147 -27.13 -2.59 -3.29
CA VAL A 147 -25.95 -2.57 -4.17
C VAL A 147 -25.25 -1.22 -4.09
N TYR A 148 -23.92 -1.22 -3.92
CA TYR A 148 -23.11 -0.02 -3.79
C TYR A 148 -22.02 0.11 -4.85
N ALA A 149 -21.80 -0.93 -5.63
CA ALA A 149 -20.77 -0.94 -6.66
C ALA A 149 -21.22 -1.76 -7.88
N ILE A 150 -20.68 -1.43 -9.04
CA ILE A 150 -20.82 -2.27 -10.25
C ILE A 150 -19.44 -2.76 -10.65
N THR A 151 -19.29 -4.07 -10.77
CA THR A 151 -17.99 -4.70 -11.08
C THR A 151 -17.50 -4.33 -12.47
N ALA A 152 -16.31 -3.79 -12.52
CA ALA A 152 -15.57 -3.44 -13.73
C ALA A 152 -14.69 -4.59 -14.23
N THR A 153 -13.83 -5.11 -13.35
CA THR A 153 -12.95 -6.25 -13.66
C THR A 153 -13.13 -7.37 -12.65
N ALA A 154 -12.90 -8.60 -13.12
CA ALA A 154 -12.97 -9.80 -12.32
C ALA A 154 -11.76 -10.65 -12.63
N ASP A 155 -10.66 -10.42 -11.92
CA ASP A 155 -9.48 -11.26 -12.07
C ASP A 155 -9.71 -12.67 -11.49
N ASN A 156 -8.99 -13.65 -12.00
CA ASN A 156 -9.02 -15.03 -11.51
C ASN A 156 -7.58 -15.50 -11.25
N ARG A 157 -7.26 -15.93 -9.99
CA ARG A 157 -5.95 -16.45 -9.65
C ARG A 157 -5.88 -17.92 -10.03
N ILE A 158 -4.95 -18.22 -10.92
CA ILE A 158 -4.68 -19.54 -11.47
C ILE A 158 -3.19 -19.88 -11.35
N LEU A 159 -2.86 -21.17 -11.37
CA LEU A 159 -1.48 -21.62 -11.34
C LEU A 159 -0.87 -21.60 -12.75
N TYR A 160 0.21 -20.84 -12.92
CA TYR A 160 1.08 -20.83 -14.10
C TYR A 160 2.25 -21.81 -13.89
N TYR A 161 2.61 -22.54 -14.92
CA TYR A 161 3.78 -23.42 -14.91
C TYR A 161 4.59 -23.26 -16.19
N ASN A 162 5.92 -23.28 -16.01
CA ASN A 162 6.87 -23.18 -17.12
C ASN A 162 7.11 -24.60 -17.67
N GLN A 163 6.65 -24.86 -18.91
CA GLN A 163 6.71 -26.18 -19.51
C GLN A 163 8.15 -26.62 -19.83
N ASP A 164 9.05 -25.68 -20.17
CA ASP A 164 10.45 -25.99 -20.47
C ASP A 164 11.17 -26.51 -19.21
N ILE A 165 10.86 -25.92 -18.04
CA ILE A 165 11.40 -26.41 -16.77
C ILE A 165 10.81 -27.77 -16.43
N LEU A 166 9.50 -27.97 -16.58
CA LEU A 166 8.87 -29.26 -16.32
C LEU A 166 9.45 -30.35 -17.24
N ASP A 167 9.65 -30.08 -18.52
CA ASP A 167 10.23 -31.01 -19.49
C ASP A 167 11.67 -31.41 -19.10
N LYS A 168 12.46 -30.44 -18.60
CA LYS A 168 13.85 -30.71 -18.13
C LYS A 168 13.89 -31.72 -17.00
N TYR A 169 12.90 -31.76 -16.13
CA TYR A 169 12.81 -32.68 -14.99
C TYR A 169 11.76 -33.79 -15.17
N ALA A 170 11.35 -34.08 -16.42
CA ALA A 170 10.25 -34.97 -16.75
C ALA A 170 10.28 -36.35 -16.08
N GLY A 171 11.44 -36.96 -15.99
CA GLY A 171 11.61 -38.29 -15.37
C GLY A 171 11.19 -38.29 -13.90
N ALA A 172 11.73 -37.34 -13.11
CA ALA A 172 11.46 -37.24 -11.69
C ALA A 172 10.01 -36.80 -11.42
N LEU A 173 9.48 -35.84 -12.22
CA LEU A 173 8.12 -35.37 -12.07
C LEU A 173 7.07 -36.45 -12.36
N LYS A 174 7.26 -37.24 -13.42
CA LYS A 174 6.37 -38.37 -13.71
C LYS A 174 6.42 -39.46 -12.61
N ALA A 175 7.61 -39.77 -12.08
CA ALA A 175 7.74 -40.67 -10.95
C ALA A 175 7.04 -40.17 -9.68
N ALA A 176 6.95 -38.84 -9.53
CA ALA A 176 6.22 -38.18 -8.45
C ALA A 176 4.68 -38.09 -8.68
N GLY A 177 4.19 -38.56 -9.84
CA GLY A 177 2.77 -38.48 -10.22
C GLY A 177 2.34 -37.10 -10.80
N CYS A 178 3.30 -36.24 -11.13
CA CYS A 178 3.04 -34.94 -11.75
C CYS A 178 3.06 -35.12 -13.29
N VAL A 179 1.87 -35.47 -13.83
CA VAL A 179 1.68 -35.74 -15.26
C VAL A 179 0.63 -34.81 -15.84
N ALA A 180 0.69 -34.57 -17.15
CA ALA A 180 -0.26 -33.72 -17.82
C ALA A 180 -1.66 -34.34 -17.81
N PRO A 181 -2.72 -33.57 -17.57
CA PRO A 181 -4.09 -34.08 -17.66
C PRO A 181 -4.36 -34.66 -19.05
N GLY A 182 -4.80 -35.93 -19.08
CA GLY A 182 -5.10 -36.67 -20.32
C GLY A 182 -3.88 -37.24 -21.07
N ASP A 183 -2.65 -36.95 -20.62
CA ASP A 183 -1.43 -37.51 -21.23
C ASP A 183 -0.38 -37.86 -20.15
N PRO A 184 -0.42 -39.11 -19.59
CA PRO A 184 0.54 -39.56 -18.59
C PRO A 184 1.98 -39.66 -19.09
N SER A 185 2.21 -39.63 -20.40
CA SER A 185 3.56 -39.66 -20.97
C SER A 185 4.34 -38.37 -20.80
N ARG A 186 3.63 -37.26 -20.56
CA ARG A 186 4.20 -35.90 -20.40
C ARG A 186 4.17 -35.44 -18.94
N PRO A 187 5.22 -34.69 -18.49
CA PRO A 187 5.15 -34.02 -17.19
C PRO A 187 4.09 -32.92 -17.22
N GLY A 188 3.43 -32.74 -16.08
CA GLY A 188 2.39 -31.72 -15.92
C GLY A 188 2.41 -31.06 -14.54
N PRO A 189 1.54 -30.06 -14.33
CA PRO A 189 1.45 -29.35 -13.06
C PRO A 189 0.87 -30.25 -11.96
N PRO A 190 1.21 -29.99 -10.68
CA PRO A 190 0.65 -30.69 -9.54
C PRO A 190 -0.87 -30.43 -9.43
N GLN A 191 -1.62 -31.46 -9.04
CA GLN A 191 -3.05 -31.39 -8.80
C GLN A 191 -3.40 -31.39 -7.31
N THR A 192 -2.51 -31.94 -6.48
CA THR A 192 -2.65 -32.02 -5.03
C THR A 192 -1.51 -31.35 -4.30
N TRP A 193 -1.73 -31.02 -3.02
CA TRP A 193 -0.69 -30.44 -2.16
C TRP A 193 0.53 -31.37 -2.02
N GLU A 194 0.30 -32.69 -1.91
CA GLU A 194 1.41 -33.65 -1.84
C GLU A 194 2.23 -33.71 -3.14
N GLN A 195 1.55 -33.60 -4.29
CA GLN A 195 2.27 -33.46 -5.56
C GLN A 195 3.04 -32.15 -5.63
N LEU A 196 2.44 -31.04 -5.12
CA LEU A 196 3.13 -29.74 -5.11
C LEU A 196 4.39 -29.78 -4.26
N LYS A 197 4.38 -30.39 -3.06
CA LYS A 197 5.59 -30.58 -2.24
C LYS A 197 6.68 -31.32 -2.99
N LYS A 198 6.33 -32.42 -3.65
CA LYS A 198 7.27 -33.20 -4.48
C LYS A 198 7.82 -32.34 -5.64
N CYS A 199 6.96 -31.64 -6.36
CA CYS A 199 7.39 -30.73 -7.43
C CYS A 199 8.35 -29.65 -6.91
N VAL A 200 8.05 -29.03 -5.77
CA VAL A 200 8.95 -28.02 -5.16
C VAL A 200 10.31 -28.59 -4.86
N SER A 201 10.37 -29.77 -4.23
CA SER A 201 11.65 -30.45 -3.94
C SER A 201 12.45 -30.79 -5.19
N ILE A 202 11.78 -31.23 -6.28
CA ILE A 202 12.43 -31.61 -7.54
C ILE A 202 12.96 -30.40 -8.31
N LEU A 203 12.15 -29.33 -8.35
CA LEU A 203 12.38 -28.16 -9.20
C LEU A 203 13.22 -27.07 -8.51
N THR A 204 13.40 -27.13 -7.19
CA THR A 204 14.25 -26.18 -6.47
C THR A 204 15.73 -26.60 -6.61
N GLN A 205 16.55 -25.62 -6.97
CA GLN A 205 17.98 -25.82 -7.20
C GLN A 205 18.80 -24.83 -6.39
N PHE A 206 19.94 -25.32 -5.89
CA PHE A 206 20.91 -24.51 -5.16
C PHE A 206 22.19 -24.35 -5.99
N ASP A 207 22.88 -23.22 -5.83
CA ASP A 207 24.21 -23.01 -6.42
C ASP A 207 25.32 -23.69 -5.60
N ALA A 208 26.56 -23.55 -6.07
CA ALA A 208 27.72 -24.14 -5.39
C ALA A 208 27.97 -23.56 -3.98
N GLN A 209 27.37 -22.45 -3.64
CA GLN A 209 27.43 -21.78 -2.35
C GLN A 209 26.23 -22.13 -1.46
N GLY A 210 25.33 -23.00 -1.89
CA GLY A 210 24.12 -23.39 -1.17
C GLY A 210 23.00 -22.35 -1.20
N ARG A 211 23.06 -21.36 -2.10
CA ARG A 211 22.03 -20.34 -2.28
C ARG A 211 21.04 -20.79 -3.35
N LEU A 212 19.77 -20.33 -3.24
CA LEU A 212 18.75 -20.61 -4.23
C LEU A 212 19.12 -20.02 -5.60
N SER A 213 19.13 -20.83 -6.64
CA SER A 213 19.38 -20.43 -8.04
C SER A 213 18.14 -20.57 -8.92
N GLN A 214 17.26 -21.53 -8.60
CA GLN A 214 15.95 -21.75 -9.20
C GLN A 214 15.00 -22.24 -8.09
N VAL A 215 13.75 -21.83 -8.12
CA VAL A 215 12.72 -22.21 -7.15
C VAL A 215 11.56 -22.90 -7.86
N GLY A 216 11.06 -23.98 -7.28
CA GLY A 216 9.92 -24.72 -7.84
C GLY A 216 8.62 -23.92 -7.75
N PHE A 217 8.33 -23.36 -6.57
CA PHE A 217 7.11 -22.59 -6.31
C PHE A 217 7.23 -21.83 -4.98
N ILE A 218 6.87 -20.56 -4.96
CA ILE A 218 6.83 -19.75 -3.75
C ILE A 218 5.36 -19.49 -3.40
N PRO A 219 4.89 -19.88 -2.20
CA PRO A 219 3.45 -19.87 -1.85
C PRO A 219 2.76 -18.52 -1.96
N ASN A 220 3.43 -17.43 -1.58
CA ASN A 220 2.85 -16.07 -1.63
C ASN A 220 3.47 -15.17 -2.70
N TYR A 221 4.23 -15.74 -3.64
CA TYR A 221 4.76 -15.02 -4.79
C TYR A 221 3.69 -14.87 -5.87
N GLY A 222 3.66 -13.71 -6.50
CA GLY A 222 2.60 -13.33 -7.43
C GLY A 222 1.38 -12.78 -6.68
N ASN A 223 0.27 -13.45 -6.75
CA ASN A 223 -0.98 -12.98 -6.12
C ASN A 223 -1.71 -14.10 -5.35
N ALA A 224 -0.96 -14.89 -4.58
CA ALA A 224 -1.48 -15.93 -3.71
C ALA A 224 -1.16 -15.61 -2.25
N TRP A 225 -2.16 -15.75 -1.40
CA TRP A 225 -2.09 -15.46 0.03
C TRP A 225 -2.80 -16.56 0.81
N LEU A 226 -2.68 -16.57 2.13
CA LEU A 226 -3.27 -17.58 3.00
C LEU A 226 -4.79 -17.78 2.75
N TYR A 227 -5.52 -16.77 2.29
CA TYR A 227 -6.92 -16.93 1.90
C TYR A 227 -7.14 -18.06 0.90
N LEU A 228 -6.34 -18.10 -0.17
CA LEU A 228 -6.48 -19.13 -1.20
C LEU A 228 -6.25 -20.53 -0.61
N TYR A 229 -5.20 -20.72 0.18
CA TYR A 229 -4.86 -22.02 0.77
C TYR A 229 -5.90 -22.43 1.83
N GLY A 230 -6.40 -21.50 2.63
CA GLY A 230 -7.48 -21.77 3.57
C GLY A 230 -8.75 -22.27 2.87
N TRP A 231 -9.18 -21.61 1.80
CA TRP A 231 -10.36 -22.04 1.01
C TRP A 231 -10.14 -23.38 0.31
N LEU A 232 -8.95 -23.62 -0.27
CA LEU A 232 -8.60 -24.90 -0.89
C LEU A 232 -8.66 -26.06 0.13
N ASN A 233 -8.40 -25.76 1.41
CA ASN A 233 -8.56 -26.72 2.50
C ASN A 233 -9.96 -26.77 3.11
N GLY A 234 -10.91 -25.96 2.60
CA GLY A 234 -12.30 -25.91 3.05
C GLY A 234 -12.57 -25.00 4.23
N GLY A 235 -11.60 -24.17 4.63
CA GLY A 235 -11.76 -23.15 5.67
C GLY A 235 -12.51 -21.91 5.17
N GLU A 236 -13.14 -21.19 6.08
CA GLU A 236 -13.71 -19.86 5.87
C GLU A 236 -13.11 -18.90 6.92
N PHE A 237 -12.91 -17.64 6.54
CA PHE A 237 -12.22 -16.66 7.40
C PHE A 237 -13.18 -15.81 8.23
N ILE A 238 -14.46 -15.85 7.88
CA ILE A 238 -15.57 -15.20 8.57
C ILE A 238 -16.79 -16.13 8.51
N SER A 239 -17.61 -16.12 9.55
CA SER A 239 -18.91 -16.78 9.56
C SER A 239 -19.83 -16.25 8.44
N PRO A 240 -20.83 -17.04 7.98
CA PRO A 240 -21.72 -16.63 6.90
C PRO A 240 -22.50 -15.34 7.17
N ASP A 241 -22.73 -14.99 8.44
CA ASP A 241 -23.39 -13.76 8.87
C ASP A 241 -22.44 -12.55 8.97
N GLY A 242 -21.14 -12.74 8.71
CA GLY A 242 -20.12 -11.70 8.72
C GLY A 242 -19.68 -11.23 10.11
N ARG A 243 -20.11 -11.88 11.20
CA ARG A 243 -19.97 -11.40 12.59
C ARG A 243 -18.90 -12.10 13.40
N THR A 244 -18.50 -13.31 13.02
CA THR A 244 -17.52 -14.09 13.77
C THR A 244 -16.27 -14.33 12.92
N CYS A 245 -15.12 -13.95 13.44
CA CYS A 245 -13.84 -14.24 12.81
C CYS A 245 -13.48 -15.73 13.03
N THR A 246 -13.17 -16.42 11.94
CA THR A 246 -12.77 -17.84 11.94
C THR A 246 -11.34 -18.01 11.39
N LEU A 247 -10.51 -16.97 11.51
CA LEU A 247 -9.13 -16.97 11.04
C LEU A 247 -8.28 -18.10 11.67
N ASP A 248 -8.61 -18.54 12.88
CA ASP A 248 -7.94 -19.61 13.63
C ASP A 248 -8.58 -20.99 13.46
N ALA A 249 -9.49 -21.15 12.48
CA ALA A 249 -10.11 -22.44 12.18
C ALA A 249 -9.05 -23.51 11.83
N PRO A 250 -9.27 -24.78 12.20
CA PRO A 250 -8.32 -25.87 11.96
C PRO A 250 -7.86 -25.99 10.52
N GLU A 251 -8.76 -25.75 9.57
CA GLU A 251 -8.48 -25.81 8.13
C GLU A 251 -7.50 -24.73 7.69
N ILE A 252 -7.55 -23.54 8.33
CA ILE A 252 -6.65 -22.42 8.04
C ILE A 252 -5.31 -22.64 8.74
N VAL A 253 -5.32 -23.21 9.96
CA VAL A 253 -4.11 -23.64 10.64
C VAL A 253 -3.33 -24.64 9.78
N ASP A 254 -4.00 -25.65 9.24
CA ASP A 254 -3.37 -26.66 8.39
C ASP A 254 -2.87 -26.04 7.06
N ALA A 255 -3.58 -25.06 6.51
CA ALA A 255 -3.11 -24.32 5.33
C ALA A 255 -1.82 -23.52 5.60
N LEU A 256 -1.71 -22.90 6.76
CA LEU A 256 -0.49 -22.17 7.14
C LEU A 256 0.68 -23.11 7.43
N VAL A 257 0.41 -24.27 8.04
CA VAL A 257 1.43 -25.34 8.19
C VAL A 257 1.93 -25.79 6.82
N PHE A 258 1.03 -26.07 5.88
CA PHE A 258 1.39 -26.46 4.51
C PHE A 258 2.26 -25.40 3.82
N MET A 259 1.90 -24.12 3.92
CA MET A 259 2.73 -23.05 3.37
C MET A 259 4.12 -23.02 3.99
N THR A 260 4.21 -23.19 5.32
CA THR A 260 5.49 -23.22 6.04
C THR A 260 6.37 -24.41 5.60
N GLU A 261 5.78 -25.59 5.43
CA GLU A 261 6.48 -26.77 4.92
C GLU A 261 7.04 -26.55 3.51
N LEU A 262 6.31 -25.85 2.63
CA LEU A 262 6.82 -25.49 1.30
C LEU A 262 8.04 -24.58 1.38
N TYR A 263 8.02 -23.59 2.29
CA TYR A 263 9.20 -22.74 2.54
C TYR A 263 10.37 -23.53 3.09
N ASP A 264 10.13 -24.48 3.99
CA ASP A 264 11.18 -25.32 4.58
C ASP A 264 11.87 -26.17 3.52
N LEU A 265 11.14 -26.70 2.52
CA LEU A 265 11.71 -27.41 1.37
C LEU A 265 12.70 -26.57 0.54
N MET A 266 12.60 -25.24 0.63
CA MET A 266 13.45 -24.29 -0.08
C MET A 266 14.53 -23.65 0.81
N GLY A 267 14.72 -24.15 2.03
CA GLY A 267 15.69 -23.60 3.00
C GLY A 267 15.11 -22.54 3.95
N GLY A 268 13.79 -22.41 4.00
CA GLY A 268 13.07 -21.50 4.89
C GLY A 268 12.76 -20.15 4.27
N ILE A 269 11.90 -19.39 4.97
CA ILE A 269 11.41 -18.08 4.50
C ILE A 269 12.56 -17.08 4.27
N GLU A 270 13.61 -17.09 5.09
CA GLU A 270 14.75 -16.18 4.96
C GLU A 270 15.52 -16.43 3.66
N ALA A 271 15.76 -17.72 3.30
CA ALA A 271 16.43 -18.09 2.07
C ALA A 271 15.63 -17.68 0.83
N VAL A 272 14.30 -17.88 0.86
CA VAL A 272 13.40 -17.49 -0.22
C VAL A 272 13.32 -15.96 -0.34
N SER A 273 13.18 -15.23 0.76
CA SER A 273 13.15 -13.77 0.73
C SER A 273 14.48 -13.16 0.26
N ALA A 274 15.61 -13.80 0.60
CA ALA A 274 16.91 -13.40 0.07
C ALA A 274 17.00 -13.63 -1.44
N PHE A 275 16.45 -14.76 -1.93
CA PHE A 275 16.37 -15.06 -3.36
C PHE A 275 15.48 -14.04 -4.08
N GLU A 276 14.27 -13.74 -3.59
CA GLU A 276 13.37 -12.73 -4.17
C GLU A 276 14.02 -11.35 -4.24
N THR A 277 14.70 -10.93 -3.19
CA THR A 277 15.41 -9.64 -3.15
C THR A 277 16.61 -9.59 -4.12
N SER A 278 17.20 -10.72 -4.46
CA SER A 278 18.29 -10.81 -5.42
C SER A 278 17.83 -10.70 -6.88
N LEU A 279 16.53 -10.84 -7.13
CA LEU A 279 15.97 -10.71 -8.48
C LEU A 279 15.91 -9.24 -8.91
N PRO A 280 16.23 -8.91 -10.18
CA PRO A 280 16.22 -7.54 -10.66
C PRO A 280 14.82 -6.93 -10.55
N SER A 281 14.67 -5.82 -9.83
CA SER A 281 13.39 -5.11 -9.65
C SER A 281 12.84 -4.48 -10.95
N THR A 282 13.71 -4.24 -11.93
CA THR A 282 13.38 -3.66 -13.24
C THR A 282 13.48 -4.66 -14.38
N GLY A 283 13.70 -5.92 -14.04
CA GLY A 283 13.90 -6.99 -15.01
C GLY A 283 12.62 -7.72 -15.40
N MET A 284 12.79 -8.75 -16.20
CA MET A 284 11.73 -9.68 -16.57
C MET A 284 11.26 -10.45 -15.33
N ASP A 285 9.95 -10.70 -15.24
CA ASP A 285 9.35 -11.49 -14.16
C ASP A 285 10.13 -12.81 -13.95
N PRO A 286 10.43 -13.22 -12.71
CA PRO A 286 11.20 -14.43 -12.38
C PRO A 286 10.62 -15.72 -12.97
N PHE A 287 9.31 -15.84 -13.11
CA PHE A 287 8.67 -16.95 -13.81
C PHE A 287 9.02 -16.93 -15.31
N MET A 288 8.94 -15.77 -15.96
CA MET A 288 9.26 -15.63 -17.37
C MET A 288 10.75 -15.79 -17.67
N SER A 289 11.62 -15.46 -16.73
CA SER A 289 13.08 -15.67 -16.84
C SER A 289 13.53 -17.09 -16.47
N GLY A 290 12.61 -17.96 -16.02
CA GLY A 290 12.91 -19.34 -15.62
C GLY A 290 13.55 -19.49 -14.25
N LYS A 291 13.53 -18.45 -13.42
CA LYS A 291 14.01 -18.50 -12.03
C LYS A 291 12.99 -19.15 -11.08
N VAL A 292 11.70 -19.00 -11.39
CA VAL A 292 10.59 -19.62 -10.68
C VAL A 292 9.84 -20.53 -11.64
N ALA A 293 9.67 -21.80 -11.30
CA ALA A 293 9.07 -22.78 -12.21
C ALA A 293 7.54 -22.69 -12.25
N MET A 294 6.91 -22.35 -11.14
CA MET A 294 5.45 -22.22 -11.02
C MET A 294 5.10 -21.02 -10.14
N LYS A 295 4.01 -20.33 -10.48
CA LYS A 295 3.45 -19.24 -9.65
C LYS A 295 1.94 -19.21 -9.74
N ILE A 296 1.27 -18.69 -8.71
CA ILE A 296 -0.14 -18.34 -8.76
C ILE A 296 -0.24 -16.84 -8.98
N ASP A 297 -0.93 -16.46 -10.06
CA ASP A 297 -1.16 -15.05 -10.38
C ASP A 297 -2.53 -14.86 -11.04
N CYS A 298 -2.97 -13.61 -11.16
CA CYS A 298 -4.22 -13.25 -11.81
C CYS A 298 -4.10 -13.41 -13.34
N GLU A 299 -5.24 -13.61 -14.02
CA GLU A 299 -5.26 -13.89 -15.46
C GLU A 299 -4.69 -12.76 -16.35
N PRO A 300 -4.66 -11.45 -15.98
CA PRO A 300 -3.97 -10.44 -16.79
C PRO A 300 -2.50 -10.77 -17.05
N PHE A 301 -1.90 -11.64 -16.23
CA PHE A 301 -0.53 -12.11 -16.45
C PHE A 301 -0.37 -12.88 -17.76
N ILE A 302 -1.46 -13.48 -18.32
CA ILE A 302 -1.47 -14.09 -19.67
C ILE A 302 -1.13 -13.01 -20.72
N GLY A 303 -1.79 -11.86 -20.64
CA GLY A 303 -1.51 -10.71 -21.52
C GLY A 303 -0.10 -10.16 -21.35
N TYR A 304 0.43 -10.15 -20.12
CA TYR A 304 1.80 -9.74 -19.83
C TYR A 304 2.83 -10.71 -20.47
N ILE A 305 2.62 -12.02 -20.37
CA ILE A 305 3.44 -13.01 -21.11
C ILE A 305 3.34 -12.79 -22.60
N ALA A 306 2.13 -12.58 -23.15
CA ALA A 306 1.90 -12.36 -24.57
C ALA A 306 2.62 -11.14 -25.13
N SER A 307 2.77 -10.09 -24.32
CA SER A 307 3.46 -8.86 -24.70
C SER A 307 4.98 -8.89 -24.47
N SER A 308 5.47 -9.63 -23.46
CA SER A 308 6.86 -9.56 -23.02
C SER A 308 7.70 -10.79 -23.37
N ARG A 309 7.10 -11.99 -23.36
CA ARG A 309 7.76 -13.28 -23.62
C ARG A 309 6.86 -14.24 -24.39
N ARG A 310 6.45 -13.82 -25.57
CA ARG A 310 5.56 -14.59 -26.44
C ARG A 310 6.11 -15.99 -26.79
N ASP A 311 7.44 -16.18 -26.76
CA ASP A 311 8.10 -17.45 -26.99
C ASP A 311 7.99 -18.45 -25.83
N LEU A 312 7.68 -17.99 -24.62
CA LEU A 312 7.64 -18.82 -23.42
C LEU A 312 6.65 -19.98 -23.58
N ARG A 313 7.13 -21.20 -23.35
CA ARG A 313 6.27 -22.40 -23.29
C ARG A 313 5.73 -22.52 -21.85
N PHE A 314 4.48 -22.16 -21.69
CA PHE A 314 3.78 -22.19 -20.39
C PHE A 314 2.41 -22.86 -20.50
N GLY A 315 1.85 -23.21 -19.38
CA GLY A 315 0.45 -23.58 -19.25
C GLY A 315 -0.13 -23.05 -17.96
N VAL A 316 -1.46 -23.14 -17.86
CA VAL A 316 -2.20 -22.73 -16.67
C VAL A 316 -3.16 -23.81 -16.21
N THR A 317 -3.45 -23.80 -14.91
CA THR A 317 -4.45 -24.71 -14.30
C THR A 317 -4.97 -24.11 -13.00
N LEU A 318 -6.00 -24.71 -12.43
CA LEU A 318 -6.41 -24.36 -11.06
C LEU A 318 -5.31 -24.68 -10.06
N PRO A 319 -5.13 -23.87 -8.99
CA PRO A 319 -4.23 -24.18 -7.89
C PRO A 319 -4.50 -25.58 -7.32
N PRO A 320 -3.45 -26.32 -6.90
CA PRO A 320 -3.60 -27.64 -6.29
C PRO A 320 -4.28 -27.55 -4.92
N ALA A 321 -5.11 -28.52 -4.60
CA ALA A 321 -5.82 -28.64 -3.34
C ALA A 321 -5.39 -29.89 -2.56
N PRO A 322 -5.72 -30.04 -1.27
CA PRO A 322 -5.59 -31.31 -0.57
C PRO A 322 -6.36 -32.42 -1.31
N GLU A 323 -5.91 -33.65 -1.15
CA GLU A 323 -6.58 -34.79 -1.79
C GLU A 323 -8.05 -34.90 -1.35
N GLY A 324 -8.95 -35.08 -2.30
CA GLY A 324 -10.41 -35.13 -2.07
C GLY A 324 -11.09 -33.77 -1.86
N LYS A 325 -10.35 -32.66 -1.86
CA LYS A 325 -10.94 -31.30 -1.78
C LYS A 325 -11.10 -30.68 -3.17
N PRO A 326 -12.12 -29.82 -3.37
CA PRO A 326 -12.33 -29.14 -4.64
C PRO A 326 -11.20 -28.14 -4.91
N ARG A 327 -10.76 -28.05 -6.16
CA ARG A 327 -9.84 -27.02 -6.64
C ARG A 327 -10.65 -25.81 -7.06
N MET A 328 -10.16 -24.61 -6.72
CA MET A 328 -10.81 -23.35 -7.05
C MET A 328 -9.79 -22.25 -7.27
N GLY A 329 -10.20 -21.17 -7.94
CA GLY A 329 -9.48 -19.93 -8.04
C GLY A 329 -9.90 -18.92 -6.96
N TRP A 330 -9.30 -17.77 -7.01
CA TRP A 330 -9.68 -16.60 -6.22
C TRP A 330 -9.92 -15.41 -7.14
N SER A 331 -11.13 -14.84 -7.07
CA SER A 331 -11.51 -13.64 -7.82
C SER A 331 -11.32 -12.37 -6.97
N GLY A 332 -10.73 -11.37 -7.55
CA GLY A 332 -10.70 -10.00 -7.07
C GLY A 332 -11.04 -9.03 -8.18
N GLY A 333 -10.48 -7.82 -8.15
CA GLY A 333 -10.66 -6.84 -9.20
C GLY A 333 -11.21 -5.51 -8.71
N TRP A 334 -11.81 -4.76 -9.62
CA TRP A 334 -12.22 -3.37 -9.42
C TRP A 334 -13.70 -3.17 -9.77
N SER A 335 -14.28 -2.14 -9.19
CA SER A 335 -15.66 -1.72 -9.44
C SER A 335 -15.74 -0.22 -9.69
N TRP A 336 -16.87 0.25 -10.19
CA TRP A 336 -17.25 1.65 -10.16
C TRP A 336 -18.18 1.89 -8.99
N VAL A 337 -17.92 2.97 -8.25
CA VAL A 337 -18.74 3.43 -7.12
C VAL A 337 -19.07 4.92 -7.28
N ILE A 338 -20.16 5.33 -6.64
CA ILE A 338 -20.53 6.75 -6.47
C ILE A 338 -20.22 7.12 -5.01
N PRO A 339 -19.28 8.04 -4.74
CA PRO A 339 -19.02 8.52 -3.38
C PRO A 339 -20.21 9.27 -2.81
N LYS A 340 -20.37 9.22 -1.49
CA LYS A 340 -21.40 9.98 -0.79
C LYS A 340 -21.18 11.48 -0.98
N GLY A 341 -22.26 12.20 -1.35
CA GLY A 341 -22.20 13.65 -1.61
C GLY A 341 -21.74 14.02 -3.02
N ALA A 342 -21.61 13.04 -3.95
CA ALA A 342 -21.42 13.33 -5.37
C ALA A 342 -22.49 14.31 -5.89
N LYS A 343 -22.09 15.26 -6.74
CA LYS A 343 -22.99 16.33 -7.20
C LYS A 343 -23.98 15.88 -8.27
N HIS A 344 -23.59 14.90 -9.07
CA HIS A 344 -24.33 14.43 -10.24
C HIS A 344 -24.53 12.89 -10.23
N PRO A 345 -25.18 12.32 -9.20
CA PRO A 345 -25.24 10.88 -9.02
C PRO A 345 -26.11 10.17 -10.08
N VAL A 346 -27.08 10.86 -10.68
CA VAL A 346 -27.94 10.30 -11.75
C VAL A 346 -27.12 10.15 -13.04
N GLU A 347 -26.40 11.18 -13.41
CA GLU A 347 -25.51 11.19 -14.59
C GLU A 347 -24.32 10.25 -14.39
N ALA A 348 -23.78 10.16 -13.16
CA ALA A 348 -22.78 9.19 -12.76
C ALA A 348 -23.26 7.73 -12.96
N TRP A 349 -24.53 7.46 -12.61
CA TRP A 349 -25.13 6.15 -12.86
C TRP A 349 -25.25 5.84 -14.37
N GLU A 350 -25.68 6.80 -15.20
CA GLU A 350 -25.72 6.61 -16.66
C GLU A 350 -24.31 6.29 -17.22
N PHE A 351 -23.28 6.95 -16.70
CA PHE A 351 -21.89 6.68 -17.10
C PHE A 351 -21.45 5.28 -16.64
N ILE A 352 -21.74 4.86 -15.41
CA ILE A 352 -21.42 3.51 -14.90
C ILE A 352 -22.10 2.43 -15.77
N LYS A 353 -23.37 2.59 -16.12
CA LYS A 353 -24.08 1.67 -17.00
C LYS A 353 -23.40 1.50 -18.37
N PHE A 354 -23.01 2.63 -18.96
CA PHE A 354 -22.28 2.60 -20.22
C PHE A 354 -20.93 1.87 -20.07
N MET A 355 -20.16 2.19 -19.02
CA MET A 355 -18.87 1.56 -18.76
C MET A 355 -18.96 0.06 -18.52
N ALA A 356 -20.06 -0.43 -17.92
CA ALA A 356 -20.35 -1.85 -17.69
C ALA A 356 -20.92 -2.57 -18.93
N SER A 357 -21.12 -1.85 -20.05
CA SER A 357 -21.72 -2.40 -21.28
C SER A 357 -20.72 -3.17 -22.13
N LYS A 358 -21.25 -4.08 -22.97
CA LYS A 358 -20.46 -4.78 -24.00
C LYS A 358 -19.79 -3.80 -24.97
N ARG A 359 -20.49 -2.68 -25.30
CA ARG A 359 -19.93 -1.67 -26.23
C ARG A 359 -18.70 -0.97 -25.66
N ALA A 360 -18.73 -0.57 -24.40
CA ALA A 360 -17.59 0.04 -23.75
C ALA A 360 -16.39 -0.94 -23.67
N PHE A 361 -16.67 -2.21 -23.34
CA PHE A 361 -15.64 -3.25 -23.36
C PHE A 361 -15.02 -3.41 -24.76
N GLN A 362 -15.87 -3.44 -25.80
CA GLN A 362 -15.43 -3.56 -27.21
C GLN A 362 -14.51 -2.40 -27.61
N ILE A 363 -14.90 -1.15 -27.36
CA ILE A 363 -14.08 0.04 -27.71
C ILE A 363 -12.69 -0.09 -27.09
N ARG A 364 -12.60 -0.41 -25.80
CA ARG A 364 -11.34 -0.59 -25.10
C ARG A 364 -10.53 -1.75 -25.68
N ALA A 365 -11.17 -2.89 -25.92
CA ALA A 365 -10.52 -4.09 -26.44
C ALA A 365 -9.98 -3.86 -27.88
N ASP A 366 -10.75 -3.19 -28.73
CA ASP A 366 -10.33 -2.88 -30.10
C ASP A 366 -9.11 -1.94 -30.11
N ALA A 367 -9.10 -0.90 -29.28
CA ALA A 367 -7.98 0.01 -29.14
C ALA A 367 -6.72 -0.70 -28.60
N GLN A 368 -6.85 -1.54 -27.59
CA GLN A 368 -5.75 -2.33 -27.04
C GLN A 368 -5.23 -3.36 -28.06
N ARG A 369 -6.12 -4.00 -28.81
CA ARG A 369 -5.74 -4.90 -29.92
C ARG A 369 -4.98 -4.17 -31.00
N GLN A 370 -5.41 -2.97 -31.37
CA GLN A 370 -4.70 -2.14 -32.38
C GLN A 370 -3.30 -1.76 -31.88
N PHE A 371 -3.18 -1.34 -30.62
CA PHE A 371 -1.90 -1.03 -30.00
C PHE A 371 -0.97 -2.25 -29.95
N ALA A 372 -1.47 -3.41 -29.55
CA ALA A 372 -0.71 -4.66 -29.52
C ALA A 372 -0.19 -5.03 -30.93
N ARG A 373 -1.05 -4.95 -31.94
CA ARG A 373 -0.64 -5.19 -33.36
C ARG A 373 0.43 -4.22 -33.83
N ALA A 374 0.30 -2.95 -33.51
CA ALA A 374 1.31 -1.94 -33.86
C ALA A 374 2.66 -2.20 -33.18
N SER A 375 2.62 -2.77 -31.97
CA SER A 375 3.82 -3.16 -31.21
C SER A 375 4.35 -4.56 -31.54
N GLY A 376 3.75 -5.28 -32.50
CA GLY A 376 4.13 -6.66 -32.86
C GLY A 376 3.83 -7.71 -31.78
N THR A 377 2.93 -7.39 -30.83
CA THR A 377 2.53 -8.25 -29.72
C THR A 377 1.12 -8.82 -29.92
N VAL A 378 0.67 -9.67 -28.99
CA VAL A 378 -0.64 -10.31 -29.01
C VAL A 378 -1.52 -9.71 -27.92
N TYR A 379 -2.75 -9.39 -28.26
CA TYR A 379 -3.76 -8.94 -27.30
C TYR A 379 -4.52 -10.12 -26.73
N VAL A 380 -4.59 -10.19 -25.41
CA VAL A 380 -5.45 -11.11 -24.65
C VAL A 380 -6.31 -10.25 -23.70
N PRO A 381 -7.65 -10.28 -23.84
CA PRO A 381 -8.52 -9.44 -23.03
C PRO A 381 -8.52 -9.87 -21.56
N TYR A 382 -8.55 -8.89 -20.65
CA TYR A 382 -8.80 -9.14 -19.23
C TYR A 382 -10.27 -9.55 -19.01
N LEU A 383 -10.54 -10.20 -17.86
CA LEU A 383 -11.91 -10.58 -17.49
C LEU A 383 -12.66 -9.44 -16.82
N CYS A 384 -13.91 -9.24 -17.20
CA CYS A 384 -14.86 -8.34 -16.53
C CYS A 384 -15.86 -9.11 -15.66
N GLY A 385 -16.70 -8.37 -14.93
CA GLY A 385 -17.71 -8.97 -14.06
C GLY A 385 -18.86 -9.72 -14.77
N ARG A 386 -18.89 -9.71 -16.12
CA ARG A 386 -20.00 -10.22 -16.93
C ARG A 386 -19.61 -11.47 -17.75
N PRO A 387 -20.23 -12.63 -17.47
CA PRO A 387 -19.96 -13.87 -18.22
C PRO A 387 -20.17 -13.76 -19.72
N ASP A 388 -21.26 -13.11 -20.15
CA ASP A 388 -21.62 -12.95 -21.55
C ASP A 388 -20.56 -12.16 -22.34
N ILE A 389 -19.99 -11.13 -21.73
CA ILE A 389 -18.94 -10.32 -22.33
C ILE A 389 -17.62 -11.11 -22.40
N ASN A 390 -17.26 -11.84 -21.33
CA ASN A 390 -16.01 -12.61 -21.30
C ASN A 390 -16.01 -13.74 -22.32
N LEU A 391 -17.14 -14.47 -22.47
CA LEU A 391 -17.28 -15.52 -23.49
C LEU A 391 -17.18 -14.94 -24.91
N TRP A 392 -17.91 -13.84 -25.17
CA TRP A 392 -17.86 -13.17 -26.45
C TRP A 392 -16.44 -12.63 -26.75
N ALA A 393 -15.77 -12.02 -25.78
CA ALA A 393 -14.44 -11.46 -25.95
C ALA A 393 -13.38 -12.54 -26.21
N ALA A 394 -13.45 -13.66 -25.50
CA ALA A 394 -12.57 -14.80 -25.70
C ALA A 394 -12.74 -15.38 -27.12
N GLU A 395 -14.00 -15.55 -27.58
CA GLU A 395 -14.26 -16.03 -28.93
C GLU A 395 -13.77 -15.04 -30.01
N HIS A 396 -14.12 -13.74 -29.84
CA HIS A 396 -13.87 -12.72 -30.86
C HIS A 396 -12.40 -12.32 -30.95
N TYR A 397 -11.69 -12.22 -29.83
CA TYR A 397 -10.32 -11.68 -29.80
C TYR A 397 -9.25 -12.76 -29.69
N VAL A 398 -9.57 -13.98 -29.16
CA VAL A 398 -8.56 -14.99 -28.88
C VAL A 398 -8.77 -16.27 -29.70
N TYR A 399 -9.94 -16.92 -29.58
CA TYR A 399 -10.11 -18.26 -30.16
C TYR A 399 -10.20 -18.23 -31.70
N SER A 400 -10.85 -17.23 -32.27
CA SER A 400 -10.99 -17.05 -33.73
C SER A 400 -9.70 -16.47 -34.40
N ASP A 401 -8.78 -15.91 -33.64
CA ASP A 401 -7.56 -15.32 -34.20
C ASP A 401 -6.50 -16.40 -34.43
N ALA A 402 -6.19 -16.67 -35.70
CA ALA A 402 -5.18 -17.69 -36.11
C ALA A 402 -3.74 -17.30 -35.75
N THR A 403 -3.48 -16.01 -35.47
CA THR A 403 -2.14 -15.53 -35.11
C THR A 403 -1.79 -15.75 -33.64
N ILE A 404 -2.77 -16.16 -32.83
CA ILE A 404 -2.60 -16.47 -31.41
C ILE A 404 -2.29 -17.96 -31.25
N GLU A 405 -1.18 -18.26 -30.60
CA GLU A 405 -0.73 -19.62 -30.33
C GLU A 405 -1.67 -20.35 -29.38
N GLN A 406 -1.78 -21.67 -29.55
CA GLN A 406 -2.75 -22.51 -28.84
C GLN A 406 -2.62 -22.40 -27.30
N ARG A 407 -1.40 -22.26 -26.77
CA ARG A 407 -1.18 -22.09 -25.34
C ARG A 407 -1.86 -20.88 -24.72
N PHE A 408 -1.94 -19.76 -25.44
CA PHE A 408 -2.69 -18.56 -24.99
C PHE A 408 -4.20 -18.80 -25.03
N LYS A 409 -4.68 -19.50 -26.06
CA LYS A 409 -6.10 -19.91 -26.18
C LYS A 409 -6.50 -20.82 -25.03
N ASP A 410 -5.66 -21.81 -24.72
CA ASP A 410 -5.90 -22.73 -23.62
C ASP A 410 -5.83 -22.03 -22.26
N ALA A 411 -4.89 -21.09 -22.07
CA ALA A 411 -4.79 -20.28 -20.86
C ALA A 411 -6.04 -19.40 -20.65
N GLN A 412 -6.51 -18.71 -21.70
CA GLN A 412 -7.72 -17.91 -21.63
C GLN A 412 -8.96 -18.75 -21.36
N ARG A 413 -9.02 -19.97 -21.93
CA ARG A 413 -10.12 -20.90 -21.66
C ARG A 413 -10.18 -21.27 -20.19
N VAL A 414 -9.06 -21.69 -19.60
CA VAL A 414 -8.99 -22.01 -18.16
C VAL A 414 -9.42 -20.81 -17.31
N ALA A 415 -8.92 -19.60 -17.63
CA ALA A 415 -9.26 -18.40 -16.87
C ALA A 415 -10.77 -18.11 -16.89
N VAL A 416 -11.41 -18.20 -18.07
CA VAL A 416 -12.86 -17.94 -18.24
C VAL A 416 -13.71 -19.04 -17.58
N GLU A 417 -13.40 -20.30 -17.84
CA GLU A 417 -14.18 -21.45 -17.37
C GLU A 417 -14.11 -21.65 -15.84
N THR A 418 -13.03 -21.23 -15.20
CA THR A 418 -12.85 -21.40 -13.76
C THR A 418 -13.26 -20.20 -12.92
N LEU A 419 -13.55 -19.04 -13.53
CA LEU A 419 -14.02 -17.86 -12.80
C LEU A 419 -15.35 -18.08 -12.06
N PRO A 420 -16.35 -18.83 -12.58
CA PRO A 420 -17.61 -19.10 -11.86
C PRO A 420 -17.46 -19.83 -10.52
N ILE A 421 -16.38 -20.60 -10.34
CA ILE A 421 -16.09 -21.34 -9.11
C ILE A 421 -15.05 -20.65 -8.22
N ALA A 422 -14.58 -19.46 -8.61
CA ALA A 422 -13.63 -18.69 -7.83
C ALA A 422 -14.28 -18.15 -6.56
N LYS A 423 -13.54 -18.19 -5.45
CA LYS A 423 -13.90 -17.52 -4.19
C LYS A 423 -13.57 -16.04 -4.26
N TYR A 424 -14.12 -15.27 -3.37
CA TYR A 424 -13.85 -13.84 -3.18
C TYR A 424 -13.55 -13.54 -1.72
N ARG A 425 -13.02 -12.34 -1.43
CA ARG A 425 -12.65 -11.96 -0.07
C ARG A 425 -13.87 -11.97 0.86
N PRO A 426 -13.68 -12.29 2.15
CA PRO A 426 -14.77 -12.32 3.12
C PRO A 426 -15.51 -10.99 3.18
N ARG A 427 -16.86 -11.05 3.16
CA ARG A 427 -17.73 -9.89 3.27
C ARG A 427 -17.92 -9.52 4.75
N THR A 428 -17.21 -8.52 5.20
CA THR A 428 -17.31 -8.04 6.58
C THR A 428 -16.95 -6.55 6.66
N PRO A 429 -17.57 -5.77 7.56
CA PRO A 429 -17.16 -4.39 7.82
C PRO A 429 -15.69 -4.27 8.24
N ALA A 430 -15.12 -5.29 8.88
CA ALA A 430 -13.72 -5.36 9.28
C ALA A 430 -12.80 -5.94 8.17
N SER A 431 -13.20 -5.89 6.89
CA SER A 431 -12.48 -6.56 5.79
C SER A 431 -11.01 -6.16 5.65
N GLN A 432 -10.69 -4.88 5.83
CA GLN A 432 -9.30 -4.40 5.77
C GLN A 432 -8.49 -4.86 6.98
N LEU A 433 -9.07 -4.84 8.18
CA LEU A 433 -8.40 -5.34 9.39
C LEU A 433 -8.14 -6.84 9.29
N LEU A 434 -9.13 -7.62 8.83
CA LEU A 434 -8.97 -9.05 8.58
C LEU A 434 -7.88 -9.33 7.55
N TRP A 435 -7.77 -8.50 6.50
CA TRP A 435 -6.68 -8.59 5.54
C TRP A 435 -5.30 -8.36 6.21
N ASN A 436 -5.17 -7.31 6.99
CA ASN A 436 -3.91 -6.99 7.66
C ASN A 436 -3.51 -8.09 8.65
N GLU A 437 -4.47 -8.57 9.43
CA GLU A 437 -4.22 -9.60 10.44
C GLU A 437 -3.92 -10.98 9.83
N HIS A 438 -4.57 -11.36 8.71
CA HIS A 438 -4.24 -12.63 8.06
C HIS A 438 -2.83 -12.62 7.44
N VAL A 439 -2.38 -11.48 6.86
CA VAL A 439 -1.02 -11.32 6.34
C VAL A 439 -0.01 -11.39 7.49
N ARG A 440 -0.26 -10.68 8.59
CA ARG A 440 0.60 -10.69 9.76
C ARG A 440 0.68 -12.07 10.41
N ALA A 441 -0.45 -12.77 10.55
CA ALA A 441 -0.48 -14.12 11.09
C ALA A 441 0.28 -15.10 10.19
N MET A 442 0.10 -14.98 8.87
CA MET A 442 0.86 -15.76 7.89
C MET A 442 2.37 -15.54 8.06
N GLU A 443 2.83 -14.30 8.11
CA GLU A 443 4.24 -13.98 8.28
C GLU A 443 4.80 -14.53 9.60
N ASN A 444 4.10 -14.32 10.72
CA ASN A 444 4.48 -14.86 12.01
C ASN A 444 4.59 -16.41 11.98
N GLY A 445 3.69 -17.06 11.25
CA GLY A 445 3.71 -18.51 11.06
C GLY A 445 4.92 -18.97 10.25
N LEU A 446 5.18 -18.34 9.11
CA LEU A 446 6.28 -18.65 8.22
C LEU A 446 7.67 -18.47 8.88
N TYR A 447 7.82 -17.40 9.70
CA TYR A 447 9.04 -17.16 10.50
C TYR A 447 9.10 -17.99 11.80
N LYS A 448 8.12 -18.86 12.08
CA LYS A 448 8.07 -19.76 13.26
C LYS A 448 8.23 -18.99 14.58
N ARG A 449 7.57 -17.84 14.67
CA ARG A 449 7.77 -16.86 15.76
C ARG A 449 7.41 -17.39 17.14
N PHE A 450 6.34 -18.19 17.26
CA PHE A 450 5.79 -18.62 18.54
C PHE A 450 6.34 -19.96 19.01
N ASP A 451 6.52 -20.91 18.09
CA ASP A 451 7.10 -22.21 18.39
C ASP A 451 7.86 -22.75 17.18
N PRO A 452 9.21 -22.67 17.17
CA PRO A 452 10.02 -23.13 16.05
C PRO A 452 10.03 -24.66 15.90
N ASN A 453 9.65 -25.41 16.93
CA ASN A 453 9.73 -26.88 16.94
C ASN A 453 8.37 -27.55 16.63
N ASP A 454 7.26 -26.85 16.79
CA ASP A 454 5.91 -27.35 16.48
C ASP A 454 5.21 -26.38 15.54
N LEU A 455 5.22 -26.71 14.24
CA LEU A 455 4.64 -25.89 13.17
C LEU A 455 3.14 -25.67 13.39
N ARG A 456 2.41 -26.70 13.83
CA ARG A 456 0.96 -26.61 14.03
C ARG A 456 0.61 -25.70 15.20
N ARG A 457 1.34 -25.83 16.33
CA ARG A 457 1.19 -24.94 17.48
C ARG A 457 1.56 -23.51 17.13
N ASN A 458 2.66 -23.32 16.39
CA ASN A 458 3.10 -22.01 15.92
C ASN A 458 2.04 -21.35 15.02
N ALA A 459 1.53 -22.07 14.02
CA ALA A 459 0.50 -21.58 13.12
C ALA A 459 -0.79 -21.19 13.87
N ARG A 460 -1.22 -22.05 14.81
CA ARG A 460 -2.39 -21.78 15.66
C ARG A 460 -2.22 -20.48 16.46
N LEU A 461 -1.12 -20.33 17.18
CA LEU A 461 -0.88 -19.13 18.01
C LEU A 461 -0.81 -17.85 17.17
N ALA A 462 -0.22 -17.94 15.97
CA ALA A 462 -0.17 -16.81 15.04
C ALA A 462 -1.58 -16.38 14.60
N LEU A 463 -2.42 -17.34 14.23
CA LEU A 463 -3.79 -17.09 13.74
C LEU A 463 -4.73 -16.66 14.86
N GLU A 464 -4.66 -17.29 16.05
CA GLU A 464 -5.43 -16.88 17.24
C GLU A 464 -5.15 -15.42 17.63
N SER A 465 -3.91 -14.98 17.53
CA SER A 465 -3.55 -13.57 17.81
C SER A 465 -4.27 -12.61 16.86
N GLY A 466 -4.31 -12.91 15.56
CA GLY A 466 -5.02 -12.09 14.57
C GLY A 466 -6.55 -12.19 14.71
N ALA A 467 -7.06 -13.40 14.96
CA ALA A 467 -8.50 -13.63 15.15
C ALA A 467 -9.07 -12.80 16.31
N LYS A 468 -8.36 -12.71 17.44
CA LYS A 468 -8.77 -11.89 18.58
C LYS A 468 -8.89 -10.41 18.25
N VAL A 469 -7.95 -9.87 17.48
CA VAL A 469 -7.97 -8.45 17.08
C VAL A 469 -9.15 -8.16 16.17
N VAL A 470 -9.39 -9.03 15.17
CA VAL A 470 -10.51 -8.88 14.25
C VAL A 470 -11.85 -9.03 14.96
N GLN A 471 -11.98 -10.03 15.86
CA GLN A 471 -13.22 -10.26 16.60
C GLN A 471 -13.56 -9.07 17.52
N ALA A 472 -12.57 -8.51 18.20
CA ALA A 472 -12.80 -7.33 19.05
C ALA A 472 -13.34 -6.13 18.24
N GLU A 473 -12.86 -5.94 17.02
CA GLU A 473 -13.38 -4.90 16.14
C GLU A 473 -14.80 -5.20 15.64
N LEU A 474 -15.07 -6.45 15.26
CA LEU A 474 -16.44 -6.86 14.89
C LEU A 474 -17.42 -6.64 16.04
N ASP A 475 -17.04 -7.00 17.27
CA ASP A 475 -17.87 -6.77 18.45
C ASP A 475 -18.14 -5.28 18.67
N ASN A 476 -17.17 -4.41 18.45
CA ASN A 476 -17.34 -2.95 18.52
C ASN A 476 -18.28 -2.42 17.43
N ILE A 477 -18.22 -2.98 16.21
CA ILE A 477 -19.05 -2.55 15.09
C ILE A 477 -20.51 -3.00 15.28
N PHE A 478 -20.72 -4.27 15.63
CA PHE A 478 -22.10 -4.83 15.74
C PHE A 478 -22.79 -4.55 17.08
N ASN A 479 -22.01 -4.31 18.13
CA ASN A 479 -22.50 -4.00 19.46
C ASN A 479 -21.86 -2.72 20.01
N PRO A 480 -22.02 -1.56 19.33
CA PRO A 480 -21.34 -0.34 19.73
C PRO A 480 -21.78 0.10 21.13
N PRO A 481 -20.86 0.35 22.07
CA PRO A 481 -21.21 0.91 23.36
C PRO A 481 -21.89 2.27 23.21
N PRO A 482 -22.87 2.63 24.05
CA PRO A 482 -23.59 3.89 24.00
C PRO A 482 -22.74 5.06 24.50
N TYR A 483 -21.86 5.58 23.68
CA TYR A 483 -21.04 6.73 24.03
C TYR A 483 -21.74 8.05 23.68
N PRO A 484 -21.59 9.12 24.51
CA PRO A 484 -22.15 10.43 24.25
C PRO A 484 -21.43 11.10 23.09
N VAL A 485 -22.21 11.73 22.19
CA VAL A 485 -21.68 12.53 21.08
C VAL A 485 -21.09 13.84 21.61
N LEU A 486 -19.85 14.14 21.22
CA LEU A 486 -19.17 15.38 21.59
C LEU A 486 -19.69 16.55 20.73
N SER A 487 -20.17 17.62 21.37
CA SER A 487 -20.50 18.86 20.68
C SER A 487 -19.25 19.73 20.47
N TRP A 488 -19.02 20.18 19.23
CA TRP A 488 -17.87 21.04 18.89
C TRP A 488 -17.96 22.46 19.47
N ARG A 489 -19.16 22.99 19.64
CA ARG A 489 -19.36 24.39 20.07
C ARG A 489 -18.66 24.70 21.40
N PRO A 490 -18.85 23.95 22.49
CA PRO A 490 -18.17 24.21 23.76
C PRO A 490 -16.64 24.02 23.66
N VAL A 491 -16.17 23.08 22.83
CA VAL A 491 -14.74 22.83 22.62
C VAL A 491 -14.06 24.03 21.97
N VAL A 492 -14.63 24.56 20.88
CA VAL A 492 -14.11 25.75 20.18
C VAL A 492 -14.13 26.97 21.10
N VAL A 493 -15.21 27.16 21.85
CA VAL A 493 -15.31 28.27 22.82
C VAL A 493 -14.26 28.13 23.90
N ALA A 494 -14.08 26.94 24.47
CA ALA A 494 -13.05 26.69 25.48
C ALA A 494 -11.63 26.94 24.94
N TYR A 495 -11.36 26.57 23.69
CA TYR A 495 -10.08 26.84 23.05
C TYR A 495 -9.83 28.34 22.87
N ILE A 496 -10.80 29.08 22.37
CA ILE A 496 -10.69 30.55 22.23
C ILE A 496 -10.46 31.20 23.59
N VAL A 497 -11.20 30.79 24.61
CA VAL A 497 -11.03 31.29 25.99
C VAL A 497 -9.62 30.98 26.51
N LEU A 498 -9.11 29.79 26.26
CA LEU A 498 -7.74 29.39 26.62
C LEU A 498 -6.68 30.28 25.93
N LEU A 499 -6.83 30.54 24.64
CA LEU A 499 -5.93 31.41 23.88
C LEU A 499 -5.95 32.85 24.39
N VAL A 500 -7.14 33.38 24.64
CA VAL A 500 -7.30 34.72 25.20
C VAL A 500 -6.68 34.81 26.60
N PHE A 501 -6.95 33.82 27.44
CA PHE A 501 -6.38 33.73 28.78
C PHE A 501 -4.85 33.66 28.77
N ALA A 502 -4.28 32.77 27.91
CA ALA A 502 -2.85 32.67 27.73
C ALA A 502 -2.21 33.97 27.23
N GLY A 503 -2.88 34.66 26.27
CA GLY A 503 -2.46 35.97 25.78
C GLY A 503 -2.46 37.04 26.87
N VAL A 504 -3.50 37.06 27.71
CA VAL A 504 -3.60 37.99 28.84
C VAL A 504 -2.55 37.70 29.90
N LEU A 505 -2.34 36.42 30.26
CA LEU A 505 -1.27 36.02 31.19
C LEU A 505 0.12 36.40 30.68
N MET A 506 0.39 36.16 29.40
CA MET A 506 1.65 36.50 28.76
C MET A 506 1.87 38.01 28.75
N TYR A 507 0.87 38.77 28.37
CA TYR A 507 0.89 40.25 28.43
C TYR A 507 1.11 40.77 29.85
N TRP A 508 0.49 40.19 30.86
CA TRP A 508 0.63 40.58 32.25
C TRP A 508 1.99 40.20 32.85
N HIS A 509 2.47 38.99 32.61
CA HIS A 509 3.76 38.48 33.10
C HIS A 509 4.93 39.30 32.53
N PHE A 510 5.02 39.40 31.21
CA PHE A 510 6.07 40.17 30.55
C PHE A 510 5.92 41.66 30.74
N GLY A 511 4.69 42.18 30.79
CA GLY A 511 4.44 43.59 31.07
C GLY A 511 4.93 44.05 32.47
N ARG A 512 4.90 43.17 33.48
CA ARG A 512 5.50 43.44 34.78
C ARG A 512 7.02 43.51 34.74
N SER A 513 7.65 42.55 34.06
CA SER A 513 9.11 42.46 33.92
C SER A 513 9.68 43.66 33.14
N ILE A 514 9.00 44.14 32.12
CA ILE A 514 9.43 45.24 31.27
C ILE A 514 9.23 46.59 31.97
N ARG A 515 8.10 46.77 32.69
CA ARG A 515 7.90 47.96 33.52
C ARG A 515 8.97 48.12 34.62
N ALA A 516 9.43 47.02 35.19
CA ALA A 516 10.51 46.99 36.19
C ALA A 516 11.88 47.38 35.60
N ARG A 517 12.10 47.26 34.27
CA ARG A 517 13.33 47.59 33.58
C ARG A 517 13.35 48.93 32.86
N GLY A 518 12.29 49.75 32.97
CA GLY A 518 12.24 51.14 32.42
C GLY A 518 12.08 51.23 30.90
N TYR A 519 11.71 50.19 30.19
CA TYR A 519 11.45 50.23 28.75
C TYR A 519 10.22 51.05 28.36
N PHE A 520 10.30 51.80 27.25
CA PHE A 520 9.21 52.62 26.75
C PHE A 520 8.02 51.76 26.34
N ARG A 521 6.82 52.21 26.77
CA ARG A 521 5.54 51.52 26.56
C ARG A 521 5.18 51.32 25.07
N ARG A 522 5.65 52.22 24.20
CA ARG A 522 5.51 52.14 22.73
C ARG A 522 6.25 50.97 22.08
N GLU A 523 7.47 50.74 22.47
CA GLU A 523 8.32 49.66 21.94
C GLU A 523 7.79 48.29 22.36
N TYR A 524 7.25 48.20 23.56
CA TYR A 524 6.60 47.00 24.06
C TYR A 524 5.38 46.59 23.21
N HIS A 525 4.45 47.54 22.92
CA HIS A 525 3.28 47.23 22.07
C HIS A 525 3.69 46.95 20.63
N ALA A 526 4.69 47.67 20.09
CA ALA A 526 5.22 47.40 18.77
C ALA A 526 5.82 45.97 18.69
N GLY A 527 6.57 45.54 19.74
CA GLY A 527 7.11 44.18 19.79
C GLY A 527 6.02 43.11 19.72
N TYR A 528 4.93 43.25 20.48
CA TYR A 528 3.79 42.29 20.39
C TYR A 528 3.08 42.35 19.04
N LEU A 529 2.93 43.53 18.44
CA LEU A 529 2.31 43.69 17.14
C LEU A 529 3.12 42.99 16.06
N PHE A 530 4.46 43.12 16.09
CA PHE A 530 5.35 42.41 15.15
C PHE A 530 5.40 40.90 15.38
N ALA A 531 5.29 40.44 16.63
CA ALA A 531 5.28 39.03 16.96
C ALA A 531 3.88 38.37 16.79
N ALA A 532 2.79 39.17 16.77
CA ALA A 532 1.44 38.66 16.69
C ALA A 532 1.16 37.73 15.50
N PRO A 533 1.61 38.01 14.26
CA PRO A 533 1.38 37.09 13.14
C PRO A 533 1.96 35.71 13.39
N TRP A 534 3.14 35.63 14.00
CA TRP A 534 3.76 34.35 14.35
C TRP A 534 2.97 33.62 15.45
N PHE A 535 2.55 34.31 16.50
CA PHE A 535 1.73 33.69 17.57
C PHE A 535 0.36 33.24 17.06
N ILE A 536 -0.28 34.04 16.21
CA ILE A 536 -1.57 33.65 15.59
C ILE A 536 -1.35 32.45 14.68
N GLY A 537 -0.34 32.47 13.82
CA GLY A 537 0.02 31.35 12.95
C GLY A 537 0.31 30.09 13.74
N PHE A 538 1.10 30.17 14.81
CA PHE A 538 1.35 29.04 15.69
C PHE A 538 0.08 28.52 16.37
N ALA A 539 -0.75 29.41 16.90
CA ALA A 539 -2.02 29.01 17.54
C ALA A 539 -2.96 28.30 16.56
N VAL A 540 -3.09 28.82 15.33
CA VAL A 540 -4.01 28.26 14.32
C VAL A 540 -3.45 27.00 13.68
N PHE A 541 -2.19 27.00 13.21
CA PHE A 541 -1.63 25.94 12.40
C PHE A 541 -0.75 24.95 13.20
N GLY A 542 -0.34 25.25 14.43
CA GLY A 542 0.42 24.38 15.30
C GLY A 542 -0.37 23.95 16.52
N GLY A 543 -0.68 24.89 17.42
CA GLY A 543 -1.36 24.62 18.70
C GLY A 543 -2.78 24.09 18.52
N GLY A 544 -3.53 24.62 17.54
CA GLY A 544 -4.89 24.17 17.23
C GLY A 544 -4.94 22.67 16.86
N PRO A 545 -4.22 22.22 15.84
CA PRO A 545 -4.16 20.79 15.48
C PRO A 545 -3.67 19.90 16.61
N ILE A 546 -2.67 20.32 17.39
CA ILE A 546 -2.17 19.53 18.53
C ILE A 546 -3.26 19.34 19.60
N LEU A 547 -3.97 20.41 19.97
CA LEU A 547 -5.07 20.34 20.93
C LEU A 547 -6.27 19.57 20.38
N PHE A 548 -6.56 19.72 19.09
CA PHE A 548 -7.57 18.93 18.41
C PHE A 548 -7.25 17.45 18.49
N SER A 549 -6.03 17.02 18.11
CA SER A 549 -5.58 15.63 18.20
C SER A 549 -5.63 15.11 19.63
N LEU A 550 -5.23 15.93 20.62
CA LEU A 550 -5.32 15.56 22.04
C LEU A 550 -6.77 15.32 22.47
N LEU A 551 -7.71 16.18 22.05
CA LEU A 551 -9.13 15.98 22.37
C LEU A 551 -9.71 14.77 21.65
N MET A 552 -9.34 14.55 20.38
CA MET A 552 -9.78 13.39 19.63
C MET A 552 -9.24 12.08 20.19
N SER A 553 -8.09 12.08 20.86
CA SER A 553 -7.56 10.88 21.52
C SER A 553 -8.48 10.34 22.65
N PHE A 554 -9.40 11.15 23.18
CA PHE A 554 -10.45 10.75 24.12
C PHE A 554 -11.77 10.40 23.44
N CYS A 555 -11.83 10.43 22.11
CA CYS A 555 -13.02 10.17 21.33
C CYS A 555 -12.83 8.99 20.40
N GLN A 556 -13.92 8.30 20.06
CA GLN A 556 -14.02 7.46 18.89
C GLN A 556 -14.48 8.37 17.74
N TYR A 557 -13.65 8.45 16.68
CA TYR A 557 -13.87 9.36 15.57
C TYR A 557 -13.35 8.77 14.25
N ASP A 558 -14.23 8.68 13.26
CA ASP A 558 -13.96 8.11 11.94
C ASP A 558 -14.06 9.15 10.80
N VAL A 559 -14.12 10.44 11.13
CA VAL A 559 -14.29 11.59 10.24
C VAL A 559 -15.71 11.73 9.66
N PHE A 560 -16.42 10.64 9.40
CA PHE A 560 -17.78 10.65 8.83
C PHE A 560 -18.87 10.81 9.88
N THR A 561 -18.66 10.27 11.07
CA THR A 561 -19.62 10.35 12.16
C THR A 561 -19.18 11.39 13.20
N PRO A 562 -20.14 12.02 13.91
CA PRO A 562 -19.76 12.91 15.01
C PRO A 562 -18.91 12.21 16.06
N PRO A 563 -17.86 12.86 16.62
CA PRO A 563 -16.99 12.23 17.60
C PRO A 563 -17.77 11.83 18.84
N LYS A 564 -17.57 10.58 19.29
CA LYS A 564 -18.16 10.01 20.50
C LYS A 564 -17.11 10.02 21.60
N PHE A 565 -17.43 10.61 22.75
CA PHE A 565 -16.50 10.68 23.87
C PHE A 565 -16.39 9.33 24.59
N VAL A 566 -15.21 8.69 24.50
CA VAL A 566 -14.92 7.38 25.06
C VAL A 566 -13.99 7.42 26.30
N GLY A 567 -13.58 8.64 26.72
CA GLY A 567 -12.68 8.84 27.86
C GLY A 567 -11.30 8.22 27.59
N LEU A 568 -10.80 7.41 28.52
CA LEU A 568 -9.48 6.78 28.42
C LEU A 568 -9.48 5.43 27.71
N LYS A 569 -10.57 5.02 27.06
CA LYS A 569 -10.66 3.72 26.39
C LYS A 569 -9.56 3.52 25.35
N ASN A 570 -9.33 4.51 24.46
CA ASN A 570 -8.28 4.41 23.44
C ASN A 570 -6.89 4.16 24.05
N TYR A 571 -6.61 4.82 25.20
CA TYR A 571 -5.35 4.61 25.92
C TYR A 571 -5.26 3.23 26.60
N ALA A 572 -6.38 2.75 27.11
CA ALA A 572 -6.46 1.42 27.71
C ALA A 572 -6.31 0.34 26.60
N ASP A 573 -6.97 0.50 25.48
CA ASP A 573 -6.87 -0.42 24.33
C ASP A 573 -5.42 -0.45 23.79
N MET A 574 -4.80 0.71 23.62
CA MET A 574 -3.39 0.81 23.23
C MET A 574 -2.45 0.14 24.25
N ALA A 575 -2.69 0.34 25.56
CA ALA A 575 -1.80 -0.17 26.60
C ALA A 575 -2.00 -1.66 26.90
N PHE A 576 -3.21 -2.19 26.77
CA PHE A 576 -3.54 -3.55 27.25
C PHE A 576 -3.99 -4.51 26.14
N HIS A 577 -4.45 -4.00 25.01
CA HIS A 577 -5.00 -4.82 23.95
C HIS A 577 -4.22 -4.75 22.63
N ASP A 578 -3.37 -3.71 22.42
CA ASP A 578 -2.55 -3.59 21.21
C ASP A 578 -1.15 -4.21 21.41
N PRO A 579 -0.89 -5.40 20.87
CA PRO A 579 0.42 -6.05 20.98
C PRO A 579 1.51 -5.31 20.18
N LEU A 580 1.13 -4.51 19.18
CA LEU A 580 2.07 -3.80 18.32
C LEU A 580 2.60 -2.52 18.97
N PHE A 581 1.84 -1.91 19.86
CA PHE A 581 2.26 -0.69 20.56
C PHE A 581 3.60 -0.87 21.26
N TYR A 582 3.70 -1.86 22.17
CA TYR A 582 4.96 -2.12 22.88
C TYR A 582 6.08 -2.63 21.95
N LYS A 583 5.72 -3.39 20.91
CA LYS A 583 6.69 -3.85 19.92
C LYS A 583 7.30 -2.67 19.16
N SER A 584 6.47 -1.75 18.68
CA SER A 584 6.91 -0.56 17.94
C SER A 584 7.73 0.40 18.82
N LEU A 585 7.30 0.59 20.06
CA LEU A 585 8.03 1.39 21.04
C LEU A 585 9.41 0.78 21.35
N TRP A 586 9.48 -0.55 21.59
CA TRP A 586 10.75 -1.23 21.82
C TRP A 586 11.67 -1.17 20.59
N ASN A 587 11.14 -1.36 19.39
CA ASN A 587 11.91 -1.21 18.16
C ASN A 587 12.49 0.21 18.03
N THR A 588 11.70 1.23 18.32
CA THR A 588 12.14 2.62 18.29
C THR A 588 13.22 2.89 19.34
N LEU A 589 13.03 2.38 20.57
CA LEU A 589 14.04 2.49 21.63
C LEU A 589 15.35 1.77 21.24
N TYR A 590 15.27 0.63 20.58
CA TYR A 590 16.48 -0.05 20.07
C TYR A 590 17.26 0.83 19.10
N MET A 591 16.58 1.59 18.23
CA MET A 591 17.25 2.50 17.27
C MET A 591 18.00 3.65 17.96
N THR A 592 17.66 4.00 19.21
CA THR A 592 18.43 5.02 19.97
C THR A 592 19.88 4.63 20.20
N LEU A 593 20.22 3.32 20.11
CA LEU A 593 21.61 2.85 20.15
C LEU A 593 22.45 3.41 18.99
N GLY A 594 21.83 3.77 17.88
CA GLY A 594 22.49 4.45 16.77
C GLY A 594 22.93 5.88 17.09
N ILE A 595 22.29 6.53 18.08
CA ILE A 595 22.60 7.94 18.42
C ILE A 595 24.05 8.09 18.93
N PRO A 596 24.48 7.40 19.99
CA PRO A 596 25.86 7.55 20.47
C PRO A 596 26.89 7.12 19.42
N LEU A 597 26.59 6.11 18.61
CA LEU A 597 27.46 5.67 17.51
C LEU A 597 27.58 6.77 16.45
N GLY A 598 26.47 7.34 16.01
CA GLY A 598 26.44 8.44 15.03
C GLY A 598 27.10 9.72 15.57
N MET A 599 26.85 10.07 16.82
CA MET A 599 27.50 11.22 17.48
C MET A 599 29.01 11.01 17.58
N GLY A 600 29.46 9.84 17.99
CA GLY A 600 30.87 9.51 18.07
C GLY A 600 31.57 9.58 16.71
N LEU A 601 30.97 8.97 15.69
CA LEU A 601 31.47 9.00 14.31
C LEU A 601 31.51 10.45 13.76
N SER A 602 30.43 11.20 13.96
CA SER A 602 30.30 12.59 13.53
C SER A 602 31.33 13.50 14.21
N LEU A 603 31.57 13.32 15.52
CA LEU A 603 32.61 14.03 16.26
C LEU A 603 34.00 13.65 15.75
N ALA A 604 34.26 12.37 15.50
CA ALA A 604 35.53 11.90 14.94
C ALA A 604 35.80 12.53 13.57
N ILE A 605 34.81 12.55 12.68
CA ILE A 605 34.87 13.22 11.37
C ILE A 605 35.15 14.72 11.58
N ALA A 606 34.44 15.39 12.50
CA ALA A 606 34.64 16.80 12.77
C ALA A 606 36.08 17.11 13.30
N MET A 607 36.60 16.26 14.18
CA MET A 607 37.96 16.40 14.68
C MET A 607 39.00 16.26 13.55
N LEU A 608 38.83 15.29 12.65
CA LEU A 608 39.70 15.14 11.47
C LEU A 608 39.59 16.36 10.54
N LEU A 609 38.41 16.91 10.33
CA LEU A 609 38.17 18.05 9.44
C LEU A 609 38.38 19.41 10.11
N ASN A 610 38.75 19.45 11.39
CA ASN A 610 39.13 20.68 12.11
C ASN A 610 40.56 21.12 11.83
N HIS A 611 41.39 20.29 11.18
CA HIS A 611 42.72 20.63 10.77
C HIS A 611 42.74 21.55 9.55
N GLU A 612 43.66 22.49 9.49
CA GLU A 612 43.85 23.39 8.35
C GLU A 612 44.74 22.73 7.28
N ILE A 613 44.10 22.03 6.34
CA ILE A 613 44.78 21.37 5.22
C ILE A 613 44.23 21.96 3.90
N LYS A 614 45.11 22.06 2.88
CA LYS A 614 44.73 22.50 1.54
C LYS A 614 43.62 21.55 0.99
N GLY A 615 42.51 22.09 0.47
CA GLY A 615 41.41 21.33 -0.06
C GLY A 615 40.37 20.86 0.98
N MET A 616 40.44 21.32 2.23
CA MET A 616 39.53 20.94 3.30
C MET A 616 38.04 21.12 2.94
N ALA A 617 37.69 22.10 2.12
CA ALA A 617 36.31 22.31 1.64
C ALA A 617 35.79 21.11 0.87
N VAL A 618 36.64 20.48 0.03
CA VAL A 618 36.26 19.28 -0.75
C VAL A 618 35.97 18.10 0.18
N TYR A 619 36.85 17.85 1.18
CA TYR A 619 36.61 16.77 2.14
C TYR A 619 35.33 16.99 2.94
N ARG A 620 35.03 18.21 3.40
CA ARG A 620 33.78 18.55 4.09
C ARG A 620 32.58 18.30 3.20
N THR A 621 32.65 18.63 1.92
CA THR A 621 31.58 18.37 0.96
C THR A 621 31.33 16.87 0.81
N PHE A 622 32.38 16.04 0.64
CA PHE A 622 32.21 14.58 0.52
C PHE A 622 31.60 13.95 1.76
N PHE A 623 31.98 14.32 2.95
CA PHE A 623 31.38 13.79 4.17
C PHE A 623 29.96 14.30 4.42
N TYR A 624 29.64 15.51 3.92
CA TYR A 624 28.31 16.09 4.09
C TYR A 624 27.30 15.59 3.05
N LEU A 625 27.75 15.18 1.85
CA LEU A 625 26.91 14.79 0.72
C LEU A 625 25.87 13.72 1.07
N PRO A 626 26.19 12.65 1.83
CA PRO A 626 25.19 11.67 2.23
C PRO A 626 24.02 12.24 3.04
N ALA A 627 24.27 13.23 3.87
CA ALA A 627 23.26 13.82 4.75
C ALA A 627 22.21 14.67 4.02
N ILE A 628 22.49 15.12 2.79
CA ILE A 628 21.54 15.89 1.97
C ILE A 628 20.76 15.02 0.98
N MET A 629 21.06 13.72 0.89
CA MET A 629 20.30 12.83 0.01
C MET A 629 18.85 12.68 0.51
N PRO A 630 17.85 12.72 -0.41
CA PRO A 630 16.48 12.39 -0.07
C PRO A 630 16.38 10.99 0.55
N ALA A 631 15.61 10.85 1.63
CA ALA A 631 15.52 9.61 2.40
C ALA A 631 15.07 8.40 1.53
N VAL A 632 14.16 8.61 0.57
CA VAL A 632 13.71 7.55 -0.35
C VAL A 632 14.86 7.08 -1.25
N ALA A 633 15.60 8.01 -1.86
CA ALA A 633 16.74 7.68 -2.74
C ALA A 633 17.84 6.94 -1.97
N ALA A 634 18.17 7.42 -0.75
CA ALA A 634 19.08 6.74 0.15
C ALA A 634 18.62 5.33 0.50
N SER A 635 17.32 5.15 0.79
CA SER A 635 16.74 3.82 1.09
C SER A 635 16.88 2.85 -0.07
N ILE A 636 16.58 3.28 -1.30
CA ILE A 636 16.72 2.44 -2.51
C ILE A 636 18.20 2.04 -2.74
N LEU A 637 19.13 3.00 -2.59
CA LEU A 637 20.56 2.73 -2.70
C LEU A 637 21.01 1.67 -1.67
N TRP A 638 20.54 1.79 -0.42
CA TRP A 638 20.92 0.87 0.64
C TRP A 638 20.26 -0.51 0.51
N ILE A 639 19.08 -0.64 -0.12
CA ILE A 639 18.51 -1.94 -0.51
C ILE A 639 19.50 -2.70 -1.42
N TRP A 640 20.12 -2.03 -2.38
CA TRP A 640 21.14 -2.64 -3.25
C TRP A 640 22.44 -2.98 -2.49
N ILE A 641 22.89 -2.10 -1.61
CA ILE A 641 24.11 -2.33 -0.79
C ILE A 641 23.92 -3.53 0.15
N PHE A 642 22.70 -3.68 0.70
CA PHE A 642 22.31 -4.77 1.61
C PHE A 642 21.84 -6.05 0.89
N ASN A 643 21.85 -6.07 -0.45
CA ASN A 643 21.42 -7.26 -1.18
C ASN A 643 22.20 -8.50 -0.70
N PRO A 644 21.51 -9.60 -0.29
CA PRO A 644 22.18 -10.77 0.28
C PRO A 644 23.15 -11.46 -0.66
N HIS A 645 22.89 -11.43 -1.97
CA HIS A 645 23.66 -12.17 -2.98
C HIS A 645 24.71 -11.30 -3.67
N GLU A 646 24.35 -10.10 -4.10
CA GLU A 646 25.18 -9.23 -4.93
C GLU A 646 25.57 -7.91 -4.24
N GLY A 647 25.13 -7.70 -2.99
CA GLY A 647 25.37 -6.47 -2.25
C GLY A 647 26.84 -6.26 -1.90
N ILE A 648 27.26 -5.00 -1.98
CA ILE A 648 28.66 -4.60 -1.74
C ILE A 648 29.14 -5.02 -0.35
N LEU A 649 28.29 -4.90 0.69
CA LEU A 649 28.69 -5.28 2.05
C LEU A 649 28.95 -6.80 2.18
N ASN A 650 28.09 -7.63 1.61
CA ASN A 650 28.29 -9.07 1.65
C ASN A 650 29.48 -9.49 0.77
N ALA A 651 29.72 -8.82 -0.36
CA ALA A 651 30.92 -9.04 -1.17
C ALA A 651 32.20 -8.68 -0.40
N LEU A 652 32.21 -7.61 0.39
CA LEU A 652 33.34 -7.24 1.26
C LEU A 652 33.54 -8.24 2.39
N LEU A 653 32.47 -8.67 3.07
CA LEU A 653 32.55 -9.68 4.14
C LEU A 653 33.07 -11.02 3.61
N ALA A 654 32.68 -11.41 2.41
CA ALA A 654 33.14 -12.63 1.76
C ALA A 654 34.65 -12.62 1.49
N GLN A 655 35.28 -11.47 1.25
CA GLN A 655 36.75 -11.37 1.10
C GLN A 655 37.49 -11.75 2.39
N PHE A 656 36.84 -11.60 3.54
CA PHE A 656 37.36 -12.00 4.85
C PHE A 656 36.87 -13.38 5.29
N GLY A 657 36.22 -14.14 4.39
CA GLY A 657 35.66 -15.46 4.69
C GLY A 657 34.42 -15.43 5.59
N ILE A 658 33.78 -14.27 5.75
CA ILE A 658 32.58 -14.11 6.57
C ILE A 658 31.34 -14.19 5.68
N ALA A 659 30.44 -15.12 5.99
CA ALA A 659 29.14 -15.18 5.34
C ALA A 659 28.28 -13.98 5.80
N GLY A 660 27.98 -13.06 4.87
CA GLY A 660 27.15 -11.91 5.18
C GLY A 660 25.68 -12.31 5.43
N PRO A 661 25.00 -11.63 6.35
CA PRO A 661 23.60 -11.94 6.65
C PRO A 661 22.65 -11.42 5.56
N ALA A 662 21.41 -11.89 5.59
CA ALA A 662 20.29 -11.29 4.88
C ALA A 662 19.82 -10.05 5.68
N TRP A 663 20.49 -8.92 5.44
CA TRP A 663 20.37 -7.69 6.26
C TRP A 663 18.94 -7.26 6.54
N LEU A 664 18.09 -7.21 5.51
CA LEU A 664 16.72 -6.68 5.63
C LEU A 664 15.67 -7.78 5.80
N GLN A 665 15.99 -9.04 5.48
CA GLN A 665 15.07 -10.19 5.49
C GLN A 665 15.17 -11.01 6.78
N ASN A 666 16.15 -10.74 7.63
CA ASN A 666 16.31 -11.39 8.93
C ASN A 666 15.89 -10.46 10.07
N GLN A 667 15.01 -10.93 10.96
CA GLN A 667 14.45 -10.14 12.07
C GLN A 667 15.49 -9.60 13.05
N HIS A 668 16.67 -10.24 13.16
CA HIS A 668 17.76 -9.83 14.06
C HIS A 668 18.69 -8.81 13.40
N TRP A 669 18.83 -8.84 12.08
CA TRP A 669 19.74 -7.98 11.32
C TRP A 669 19.08 -6.73 10.74
N ALA A 670 17.76 -6.69 10.61
CA ALA A 670 17.07 -5.55 9.99
C ALA A 670 17.33 -4.23 10.74
N LYS A 671 17.23 -4.22 12.08
CA LYS A 671 17.53 -3.01 12.89
C LYS A 671 19.02 -2.64 12.87
N PRO A 672 19.98 -3.56 13.10
CA PRO A 672 21.40 -3.26 12.91
C PRO A 672 21.71 -2.71 11.53
N GLY A 673 21.13 -3.27 10.47
CA GLY A 673 21.27 -2.74 9.11
C GLY A 673 20.84 -1.28 9.00
N LEU A 674 19.68 -0.93 9.51
CA LEU A 674 19.19 0.46 9.50
C LEU A 674 20.09 1.40 10.32
N ILE A 675 20.69 0.93 11.43
CA ILE A 675 21.67 1.71 12.19
C ILE A 675 22.93 1.95 11.32
N VAL A 676 23.45 0.91 10.65
CA VAL A 676 24.60 1.04 9.74
C VAL A 676 24.31 2.05 8.63
N MET A 677 23.12 1.99 8.02
CA MET A 677 22.69 3.00 7.05
C MET A 677 22.69 4.41 7.65
N GLY A 678 22.18 4.57 8.87
CA GLY A 678 22.14 5.86 9.58
C GLY A 678 23.53 6.46 9.81
N LEU A 679 24.54 5.62 10.08
CA LEU A 679 25.93 6.06 10.27
C LEU A 679 26.53 6.69 9.01
N TRP A 680 26.09 6.28 7.82
CA TRP A 680 26.52 6.91 6.56
C TRP A 680 26.19 8.41 6.49
N GLY A 681 25.06 8.81 7.11
CA GLY A 681 24.65 10.22 7.22
C GLY A 681 25.32 11.03 8.35
N ALA A 682 26.26 10.43 9.10
CA ALA A 682 26.88 11.07 10.28
C ALA A 682 27.62 12.38 9.96
N GLY A 683 28.03 12.58 8.70
CA GLY A 683 28.63 13.84 8.23
C GLY A 683 27.72 15.06 8.40
N GLY A 684 26.40 14.89 8.46
CA GLY A 684 25.46 15.98 8.72
C GLY A 684 25.68 16.65 10.07
N GLY A 685 25.94 15.87 11.12
CA GLY A 685 26.21 16.38 12.47
C GLY A 685 27.57 17.07 12.61
N MET A 686 28.54 16.81 11.71
CA MET A 686 29.90 17.36 11.83
C MET A 686 29.94 18.90 11.87
N ILE A 687 28.98 19.57 11.20
CA ILE A 687 28.94 21.06 11.16
C ILE A 687 28.75 21.61 12.56
N VAL A 688 27.86 21.03 13.34
CA VAL A 688 27.58 21.42 14.72
C VAL A 688 28.78 21.16 15.60
N TRP A 689 29.45 20.02 15.43
CA TRP A 689 30.70 19.71 16.16
C TRP A 689 31.85 20.63 15.78
N LEU A 690 32.01 20.97 14.49
CA LEU A 690 33.05 21.92 14.04
C LEU A 690 32.85 23.31 14.64
N ALA A 691 31.62 23.79 14.74
CA ALA A 691 31.29 25.04 15.40
C ALA A 691 31.65 24.98 16.88
N GLY A 692 31.36 23.90 17.58
CA GLY A 692 31.72 23.67 18.96
C GLY A 692 33.24 23.61 19.18
N LEU A 693 33.94 22.83 18.36
CA LEU A 693 35.43 22.68 18.43
C LEU A 693 36.16 24.01 18.23
N LYS A 694 35.70 24.84 17.29
CA LYS A 694 36.26 26.18 17.06
C LYS A 694 35.97 27.17 18.19
N GLY A 695 34.93 26.92 18.97
CA GLY A 695 34.59 27.74 20.14
C GLY A 695 35.45 27.47 21.36
N ILE A 696 36.29 26.42 21.38
CA ILE A 696 37.16 26.09 22.52
C ILE A 696 38.42 26.96 22.45
N PRO A 697 38.72 27.78 23.50
CA PRO A 697 39.90 28.65 23.52
C PRO A 697 41.21 27.88 23.46
N ALA A 698 42.12 28.28 22.55
CA ALA A 698 43.39 27.59 22.33
C ALA A 698 44.29 27.55 23.59
N HIS A 699 44.23 28.60 24.41
CA HIS A 699 45.01 28.68 25.64
C HIS A 699 44.76 27.53 26.63
N LEU A 700 43.58 26.92 26.62
CA LEU A 700 43.30 25.75 27.47
C LEU A 700 44.16 24.54 27.07
N TYR A 701 44.35 24.34 25.77
CA TYR A 701 45.19 23.27 25.25
C TYR A 701 46.69 23.57 25.46
N GLU A 702 47.08 24.84 25.38
CA GLU A 702 48.46 25.27 25.63
C GLU A 702 48.85 25.06 27.11
N ALA A 703 47.98 25.47 28.03
CA ALA A 703 48.16 25.23 29.46
C ALA A 703 48.27 23.74 29.80
N ALA A 704 47.35 22.94 29.28
CA ALA A 704 47.37 21.50 29.49
C ALA A 704 48.62 20.81 28.95
N ARG A 705 49.16 21.28 27.82
CA ARG A 705 50.42 20.77 27.27
C ARG A 705 51.61 21.16 28.12
N MET A 706 51.63 22.37 28.69
CA MET A 706 52.65 22.78 29.66
C MET A 706 52.65 21.89 30.90
N ASP A 707 51.43 21.42 31.32
CA ASP A 707 51.26 20.48 32.43
C ASP A 707 51.52 19.00 32.01
N GLY A 708 52.01 18.76 30.78
CA GLY A 708 52.35 17.43 30.27
C GLY A 708 51.16 16.58 29.83
N ALA A 709 50.00 17.18 29.57
CA ALA A 709 48.83 16.42 29.11
C ALA A 709 48.97 15.98 27.65
N GLY A 710 48.87 14.69 27.39
CA GLY A 710 48.84 14.14 26.04
C GLY A 710 47.48 14.36 25.36
N PRO A 711 47.35 14.07 24.04
CA PRO A 711 46.14 14.34 23.23
C PRO A 711 44.85 13.70 23.79
N LEU A 712 44.96 12.47 24.27
CA LEU A 712 43.81 11.75 24.87
C LEU A 712 43.36 12.42 26.18
N ARG A 713 44.28 12.91 27.00
CA ARG A 713 43.96 13.60 28.26
C ARG A 713 43.31 14.97 27.97
N CYS A 714 43.77 15.68 26.94
CA CYS A 714 43.15 16.92 26.48
C CYS A 714 41.73 16.64 25.93
N PHE A 715 41.55 15.58 25.19
CA PHE A 715 40.22 15.18 24.70
C PHE A 715 39.21 14.96 25.82
N TRP A 716 39.55 14.13 26.80
CA TRP A 716 38.63 13.76 27.89
C TRP A 716 38.40 14.90 28.91
N ASN A 717 39.40 15.73 29.17
CA ASN A 717 39.31 16.73 30.22
C ASN A 717 39.06 18.16 29.74
N ILE A 718 39.25 18.45 28.44
CA ILE A 718 39.01 19.77 27.87
C ILE A 718 37.98 19.68 26.76
N THR A 719 38.26 18.91 25.70
CA THR A 719 37.40 18.89 24.48
C THR A 719 36.00 18.42 24.80
N LEU A 720 35.85 17.23 25.40
CA LEU A 720 34.56 16.61 25.65
C LEU A 720 33.71 17.41 26.67
N PRO A 721 34.23 17.90 27.79
CA PRO A 721 33.47 18.76 28.71
C PRO A 721 33.04 20.10 28.09
N MET A 722 33.87 20.73 27.29
CA MET A 722 33.53 21.99 26.62
C MET A 722 32.48 21.79 25.51
N LEU A 723 32.38 20.59 24.95
CA LEU A 723 31.38 20.22 23.96
C LEU A 723 30.04 19.77 24.58
N SER A 724 29.90 19.74 25.91
CA SER A 724 28.69 19.26 26.58
C SER A 724 27.36 19.89 26.10
N PRO A 725 27.30 21.22 25.79
CA PRO A 725 26.06 21.79 25.23
C PRO A 725 25.74 21.24 23.83
N TYR A 726 26.78 20.99 23.03
CA TYR A 726 26.62 20.41 21.68
C TYR A 726 26.25 18.92 21.74
N ILE A 727 26.76 18.18 22.74
CA ILE A 727 26.37 16.79 23.04
C ILE A 727 24.88 16.75 23.37
N LEU A 728 24.41 17.61 24.30
CA LEU A 728 23.02 17.67 24.70
C LEU A 728 22.12 18.02 23.49
N PHE A 729 22.51 19.00 22.67
CA PHE A 729 21.77 19.38 21.48
C PHE A 729 21.64 18.20 20.48
N ASN A 730 22.76 17.55 20.13
CA ASN A 730 22.76 16.42 19.21
C ASN A 730 22.00 15.22 19.77
N LEU A 731 22.08 14.98 21.09
CA LEU A 731 21.30 13.90 21.75
C LEU A 731 19.80 14.15 21.64
N ILE A 732 19.33 15.37 21.95
CA ILE A 732 17.91 15.73 21.85
C ILE A 732 17.44 15.62 20.41
N MET A 733 18.19 16.18 19.45
CA MET A 733 17.83 16.09 18.03
C MET A 733 17.84 14.65 17.51
N GLY A 734 18.80 13.85 17.97
CA GLY A 734 18.89 12.44 17.65
C GLY A 734 17.69 11.64 18.19
N LEU A 735 17.26 11.90 19.42
CA LEU A 735 16.08 11.28 20.01
C LEU A 735 14.82 11.66 19.23
N ILE A 736 14.62 12.95 18.93
CA ILE A 736 13.47 13.42 18.12
C ILE A 736 13.48 12.71 16.76
N GLY A 737 14.62 12.69 16.07
CA GLY A 737 14.75 12.03 14.76
C GLY A 737 14.48 10.52 14.83
N THR A 738 14.90 9.85 15.90
CA THR A 738 14.67 8.42 16.09
C THR A 738 13.18 8.10 16.27
N PHE A 739 12.44 8.90 17.03
CA PHE A 739 11.00 8.74 17.19
C PHE A 739 10.20 9.07 15.93
N GLN A 740 10.81 9.74 14.95
CA GLN A 740 10.20 10.11 13.67
C GLN A 740 10.64 9.20 12.51
N ILE A 741 11.34 8.09 12.78
CA ILE A 741 11.72 7.12 11.73
C ILE A 741 10.45 6.50 11.13
N PHE A 742 10.22 6.80 9.84
CA PHE A 742 9.11 6.29 9.03
C PHE A 742 9.60 5.83 7.66
N THR A 743 10.17 6.74 6.86
CA THR A 743 10.46 6.52 5.43
C THR A 743 11.37 5.30 5.19
N GLN A 744 12.41 5.13 5.98
CA GLN A 744 13.34 4.01 5.85
C GLN A 744 12.66 2.67 6.10
N ALA A 745 11.87 2.57 7.16
CA ALA A 745 11.09 1.36 7.47
C ALA A 745 10.06 1.08 6.39
N TYR A 746 9.33 2.10 5.94
CA TYR A 746 8.32 1.97 4.90
C TYR A 746 8.90 1.49 3.56
N VAL A 747 9.99 2.11 3.10
CA VAL A 747 10.59 1.82 1.79
C VAL A 747 11.38 0.52 1.79
N MET A 748 12.15 0.23 2.85
CA MET A 748 13.13 -0.87 2.83
C MET A 748 12.56 -2.19 3.34
N THR A 749 11.68 -2.18 4.31
CA THR A 749 11.24 -3.37 5.04
C THR A 749 9.75 -3.47 5.24
N GLN A 750 8.99 -2.40 4.99
CA GLN A 750 7.54 -2.33 5.23
C GLN A 750 7.14 -2.77 6.66
N GLY A 751 7.98 -2.45 7.66
CA GLY A 751 7.80 -2.83 9.06
C GLY A 751 8.34 -4.23 9.40
N GLY A 752 8.57 -5.09 8.41
CA GLY A 752 9.04 -6.47 8.55
C GLY A 752 10.56 -6.61 8.73
N PRO A 753 11.05 -7.84 8.75
CA PRO A 753 10.28 -9.08 8.92
C PRO A 753 9.77 -9.22 10.36
N VAL A 754 8.60 -9.82 10.52
CA VAL A 754 7.95 -10.09 11.84
C VAL A 754 7.87 -8.84 12.71
N ASP A 755 7.40 -7.74 12.16
CA ASP A 755 7.29 -6.41 12.80
C ASP A 755 8.62 -5.91 13.41
N SER A 756 9.79 -6.40 12.95
CA SER A 756 11.09 -6.05 13.57
C SER A 756 11.49 -4.61 13.33
N THR A 757 11.01 -3.98 12.27
CA THR A 757 11.24 -2.58 11.92
C THR A 757 9.95 -1.76 11.94
N LEU A 758 8.89 -2.29 12.54
CA LEU A 758 7.70 -1.51 12.85
C LEU A 758 8.04 -0.53 13.96
N PHE A 759 8.43 0.69 13.59
CA PHE A 759 8.74 1.77 14.52
C PHE A 759 7.48 2.53 14.93
N TYR A 760 7.56 3.26 16.05
CA TYR A 760 6.43 3.98 16.63
C TYR A 760 5.72 4.89 15.62
N ALA A 761 6.46 5.75 14.90
CA ALA A 761 5.88 6.64 13.89
C ALA A 761 5.28 5.89 12.68
N TYR A 762 5.71 4.68 12.42
CA TYR A 762 5.16 3.85 11.33
C TYR A 762 3.94 3.04 11.79
N ASN A 763 3.88 2.69 13.08
CA ASN A 763 2.72 1.99 13.67
C ASN A 763 1.51 2.93 13.83
N LEU A 764 1.74 4.25 14.06
CA LEU A 764 0.67 5.26 14.09
C LEU A 764 0.05 5.49 12.72
#